data_bf8fa6cb6bcaa30bacc831d568365da2
#
_entry.id   bf8fa6cb6bcaa30bacc831d568365da2
#
_cell.length_a   1.000
_cell.length_b   1.000
_cell.length_c   1.000
_cell.angle_alpha   90.00
_cell.angle_beta   90.00
_cell.angle_gamma   90.00
#
_symmetry.space_group_name_H-M   'P 1'
#
loop_
_entity.id
_entity.type
_entity.pdbx_description
1 polymer ?
#
loop_
_entity_poly.entity_id
_entity_poly.type
_entity_poly.pdbx_seq_one_letter_code
_entity_poly.pdbx_strand_id
1 'polypeptide(L)'
;AESDIVWIDPQSGTEHFIDKARNRGNLHFTRDTNRVFLNTADGSLISIRWDATDEKTYVKVSGITPYGSVAEAGEENGHRRFVMGRNMLDASPLNNCMLPANSDMREPQSLPSPAEAILMAPSGNKALVKVTNNIYVITIPPQTGKVPSISVADPASSSFPSRQLTEIGGEFPAWEINSNKVHWSLGNGHWIFDIDAAEAFEDSLQSAKRAIELRKADSLSKLEGMDKVARAAYDSLAKVKSKSDTTAKTAPKEPKYEPTEFQVKVFFPKDKASGVVLLKNGRIITMKGNEVIERGDVLIINNRIKAVGKRGSLKVPDGAKVIDCTDKTLLPGFVDTHSHMWPFWGLHKNQVWLYAANLAYGVTTTRDPQTATTDVLTYGDMVDAGQIVGPRIYSTGPGVGYWAYNLKDLDQTRNILKQYSKYYNTKTIKMYLVGNRQQRQWVIEAAKEQKLMPTTEGGLDFKLNMTQLFDGYPGHEHSLPIFPLYKDVTRAIAEAKMTVTPTLLVSYGGPWAENYYYTTENVYSDKKLQFFTPYEELAAKSRRRVGSLGGWFIKDDHVFSKHAQGIKSLVDQGGLAGIGSHGQLQGLGYHWELWSVASGGMSNLQALQVATILGATGLGLDKELGSLEEGKLADVLIMDANPLENIRNTNSIRYVMKDGRLYEGSTLNEIYPTPRKLNTDAWRKDGPVVNTGVKE
;
A
#
# COMPACT_ATOMS: atom_id res chain seq x y z
N ALA A 1 2.32 -7.73 25.38
CA ALA A 1 3.43 -7.59 26.32
C ALA A 1 3.83 -6.12 26.34
N GLU A 2 4.00 -5.54 27.53
CA GLU A 2 4.59 -4.21 27.66
C GLU A 2 6.10 -4.34 27.49
N SER A 3 6.70 -3.48 26.70
CA SER A 3 8.14 -3.39 26.51
C SER A 3 8.72 -2.25 27.34
N ASP A 4 9.93 -2.41 27.80
CA ASP A 4 10.66 -1.39 28.56
C ASP A 4 11.75 -0.77 27.70
N ILE A 5 12.08 0.49 27.97
CA ILE A 5 13.26 1.16 27.47
C ILE A 5 14.34 0.99 28.54
N VAL A 6 15.41 0.36 28.16
CA VAL A 6 16.55 0.08 29.06
C VAL A 6 17.86 0.51 28.42
N TRP A 7 18.87 0.82 29.21
CA TRP A 7 20.24 0.81 28.72
C TRP A 7 20.98 -0.38 29.32
N ILE A 8 21.94 -0.91 28.59
CA ILE A 8 22.71 -2.10 28.99
C ILE A 8 24.15 -1.67 29.18
N ASP A 9 24.69 -1.96 30.34
CA ASP A 9 26.13 -1.81 30.58
C ASP A 9 26.90 -2.80 29.71
N PRO A 10 27.73 -2.35 28.75
CA PRO A 10 28.41 -3.25 27.82
C PRO A 10 29.47 -4.13 28.49
N GLN A 11 29.90 -3.81 29.70
CA GLN A 11 30.91 -4.59 30.43
C GLN A 11 30.28 -5.69 31.29
N SER A 12 29.19 -5.39 31.98
CA SER A 12 28.51 -6.33 32.88
C SER A 12 27.30 -7.04 32.25
N GLY A 13 26.76 -6.50 31.18
CA GLY A 13 25.46 -6.96 30.59
C GLY A 13 24.25 -6.60 31.46
N THR A 14 24.42 -5.77 32.50
CA THR A 14 23.33 -5.38 33.40
C THR A 14 22.37 -4.43 32.68
N GLU A 15 21.08 -4.73 32.78
CA GLU A 15 20.01 -3.88 32.26
C GLU A 15 19.58 -2.86 33.32
N HIS A 16 19.45 -1.61 32.90
CA HIS A 16 18.98 -0.49 33.71
C HIS A 16 17.75 0.13 33.09
N PHE A 17 16.67 0.16 33.84
CA PHE A 17 15.37 0.71 33.37
C PHE A 17 15.44 2.23 33.21
N ILE A 18 14.84 2.75 32.12
CA ILE A 18 14.67 4.19 31.86
C ILE A 18 13.18 4.55 31.88
N ASP A 19 12.34 3.88 31.05
CA ASP A 19 10.92 4.18 30.93
C ASP A 19 10.16 3.00 30.30
N LYS A 20 8.82 3.07 30.33
CA LYS A 20 7.98 2.17 29.54
C LYS A 20 7.97 2.58 28.08
N ALA A 21 8.09 1.61 27.19
CA ALA A 21 8.11 1.88 25.74
C ALA A 21 6.72 2.29 25.18
N ARG A 22 5.64 2.07 25.96
CA ARG A 22 4.27 2.38 25.51
C ARG A 22 4.12 3.88 25.25
N ASN A 23 3.68 4.24 24.04
CA ASN A 23 3.50 5.63 23.59
C ASN A 23 4.78 6.47 23.58
N ARG A 24 5.94 5.83 23.56
CA ARG A 24 7.26 6.46 23.41
C ARG A 24 7.86 6.07 22.08
N GLY A 25 8.51 7.00 21.40
CA GLY A 25 9.16 6.76 20.12
C GLY A 25 10.40 7.62 19.89
N ASN A 26 11.10 7.30 18.80
CA ASN A 26 12.21 8.09 18.28
C ASN A 26 13.29 8.46 19.33
N LEU A 27 13.75 7.43 20.05
CA LEU A 27 14.84 7.57 21.02
C LEU A 27 16.07 8.14 20.32
N HIS A 28 16.62 9.23 20.85
CA HIS A 28 17.79 9.90 20.29
C HIS A 28 18.58 10.67 21.35
N PHE A 29 19.74 11.13 20.95
CA PHE A 29 20.73 11.78 21.82
C PHE A 29 21.06 13.17 21.28
N THR A 30 21.51 14.05 22.19
CA THR A 30 22.02 15.37 21.89
C THR A 30 23.45 15.52 22.44
N ARG A 31 23.99 16.74 22.49
CA ARG A 31 25.24 17.03 23.19
C ARG A 31 25.12 16.90 24.71
N ASP A 32 23.91 16.93 25.24
CA ASP A 32 23.67 16.58 26.66
C ASP A 32 23.70 15.05 26.84
N THR A 33 24.84 14.56 27.21
CA THR A 33 25.11 13.13 27.43
C THR A 33 24.43 12.55 28.67
N ASN A 34 23.79 13.38 29.50
CA ASN A 34 23.12 12.94 30.72
C ASN A 34 21.66 12.55 30.51
N ARG A 35 21.15 12.74 29.31
CA ARG A 35 19.72 12.59 29.01
C ARG A 35 19.46 11.84 27.70
N VAL A 36 18.38 11.08 27.70
CA VAL A 36 17.79 10.45 26.51
C VAL A 36 16.57 11.26 26.09
N PHE A 37 16.43 11.53 24.81
CA PHE A 37 15.30 12.24 24.24
C PHE A 37 14.33 11.27 23.54
N LEU A 38 13.05 11.55 23.66
CA LEU A 38 11.96 10.72 23.15
C LEU A 38 10.80 11.63 22.73
N ASN A 39 9.95 11.16 21.83
CA ASN A 39 8.65 11.77 21.66
C ASN A 39 7.52 10.87 22.15
N THR A 40 6.42 11.49 22.56
CA THR A 40 5.20 10.79 22.99
C THR A 40 4.17 10.75 21.87
N ALA A 41 3.20 9.85 21.97
CA ALA A 41 2.15 9.68 20.96
C ALA A 41 1.24 10.92 20.79
N ASP A 42 1.18 11.79 21.81
CA ASP A 42 0.41 13.05 21.76
C ASP A 42 1.19 14.20 21.08
N GLY A 43 2.39 13.93 20.56
CA GLY A 43 3.24 14.91 19.88
C GLY A 43 4.07 15.79 20.82
N SER A 44 4.41 15.30 22.02
CA SER A 44 5.32 16.00 22.94
C SER A 44 6.74 15.49 22.79
N LEU A 45 7.73 16.38 22.88
CA LEU A 45 9.14 16.07 23.02
C LEU A 45 9.51 16.06 24.49
N ILE A 46 10.02 14.94 24.96
CA ILE A 46 10.49 14.78 26.35
C ILE A 46 11.95 14.37 26.39
N SER A 47 12.56 14.51 27.55
CA SER A 47 13.82 13.86 27.89
C SER A 47 13.81 13.35 29.33
N ILE A 48 14.54 12.26 29.56
CA ILE A 48 14.68 11.59 30.83
C ILE A 48 16.16 11.36 31.12
N ARG A 49 16.60 11.43 32.37
CA ARG A 49 17.97 11.05 32.73
C ARG A 49 18.17 9.54 32.67
N TRP A 50 19.41 9.11 32.54
CA TRP A 50 19.78 7.70 32.50
C TRP A 50 19.35 6.90 33.75
N ASP A 51 19.17 7.59 34.88
CA ASP A 51 18.70 7.02 36.14
C ASP A 51 17.17 6.99 36.28
N ALA A 52 16.44 7.19 35.18
CA ALA A 52 14.99 7.27 35.10
C ALA A 52 14.38 8.44 35.90
N THR A 53 15.15 9.47 36.22
CA THR A 53 14.72 10.65 36.96
C THR A 53 14.60 11.89 36.06
N ASP A 54 13.96 12.95 36.59
CA ASP A 54 13.91 14.30 36.01
C ASP A 54 13.38 14.29 34.55
N GLU A 55 12.18 13.72 34.34
CA GLU A 55 11.49 13.85 33.06
C GLU A 55 11.17 15.33 32.78
N LYS A 56 11.54 15.81 31.59
CA LYS A 56 11.27 17.17 31.12
C LYS A 56 10.53 17.15 29.80
N THR A 57 9.47 17.93 29.70
CA THR A 57 8.75 18.16 28.43
C THR A 57 9.18 19.51 27.86
N TYR A 58 9.61 19.54 26.61
CA TYR A 58 10.15 20.74 25.94
C TYR A 58 9.10 21.46 25.10
N VAL A 59 8.29 20.72 24.36
CA VAL A 59 7.35 21.27 23.41
C VAL A 59 6.30 20.22 23.06
N LYS A 60 5.09 20.66 22.73
CA LYS A 60 4.06 19.85 22.10
C LYS A 60 3.84 20.36 20.66
N VAL A 61 3.88 19.47 19.67
CA VAL A 61 3.77 19.85 18.26
C VAL A 61 2.58 19.16 17.60
N SER A 62 1.80 19.97 16.87
CA SER A 62 0.67 19.51 16.05
C SER A 62 0.77 20.07 14.63
N GLY A 63 0.14 19.38 13.70
CA GLY A 63 0.12 19.77 12.29
C GLY A 63 -1.28 20.05 11.78
N ILE A 64 -1.48 19.81 10.49
CA ILE A 64 -2.78 19.98 9.86
C ILE A 64 -3.80 19.01 10.43
N THR A 65 -5.06 19.42 10.38
CA THR A 65 -6.20 18.57 10.67
C THR A 65 -6.53 17.75 9.41
N PRO A 66 -6.37 16.41 9.40
CA PRO A 66 -6.76 15.61 8.25
C PRO A 66 -8.25 15.69 8.01
N TYR A 67 -8.69 15.60 6.76
CA TYR A 67 -10.11 15.54 6.43
C TYR A 67 -10.72 14.26 7.02
N GLY A 68 -11.83 14.41 7.75
CA GLY A 68 -12.56 13.27 8.35
C GLY A 68 -11.86 12.57 9.52
N SER A 69 -10.82 13.15 10.11
CA SER A 69 -10.28 12.63 11.36
C SER A 69 -11.32 12.78 12.47
N VAL A 70 -11.69 11.65 13.11
CA VAL A 70 -12.62 11.64 14.23
C VAL A 70 -11.86 12.00 15.49
N ALA A 71 -12.33 13.03 16.22
CA ALA A 71 -11.82 13.34 17.55
C ALA A 71 -12.18 12.23 18.53
N GLU A 72 -11.31 11.94 19.48
CA GLU A 72 -11.69 11.16 20.67
C GLU A 72 -12.82 11.90 21.38
N ALA A 73 -14.02 11.35 21.29
CA ALA A 73 -15.10 11.78 22.14
C ALA A 73 -14.82 11.20 23.53
N GLY A 74 -14.65 12.08 24.51
CA GLY A 74 -14.55 11.70 25.92
C GLY A 74 -15.74 10.84 26.35
N GLU A 75 -15.54 10.05 27.37
CA GLU A 75 -16.57 9.21 27.95
C GLU A 75 -17.77 10.09 28.38
N GLU A 76 -18.82 10.06 27.62
CA GLU A 76 -20.14 10.50 28.06
C GLU A 76 -21.09 9.30 27.99
N ASN A 77 -21.62 8.92 29.17
CA ASN A 77 -22.64 7.90 29.33
C ASN A 77 -22.30 6.43 29.04
N GLY A 78 -21.11 5.95 29.40
CA GLY A 78 -20.86 4.50 29.50
C GLY A 78 -20.80 3.75 28.16
N HIS A 79 -20.81 4.43 27.02
CA HIS A 79 -20.63 3.83 25.71
C HIS A 79 -19.25 4.24 25.11
N ARG A 80 -18.34 3.28 25.03
CA ARG A 80 -17.06 3.45 24.33
C ARG A 80 -17.35 3.73 22.87
N ARG A 81 -17.14 4.97 22.41
CA ARG A 81 -17.01 5.28 20.99
C ARG A 81 -15.63 4.84 20.54
N PHE A 82 -15.58 3.94 19.59
CA PHE A 82 -14.32 3.54 18.96
C PHE A 82 -13.76 4.70 18.14
N VAL A 83 -12.60 5.16 18.53
CA VAL A 83 -11.79 6.10 17.78
C VAL A 83 -10.89 5.33 16.86
N MET A 84 -10.86 5.67 15.57
CA MET A 84 -9.81 5.24 14.67
C MET A 84 -8.52 5.97 15.06
N GLY A 85 -7.84 5.45 16.09
CA GLY A 85 -6.53 5.91 16.51
C GLY A 85 -5.45 5.44 15.54
N ARG A 86 -4.39 6.20 15.46
CA ARG A 86 -3.21 6.03 14.63
C ARG A 86 -2.43 4.72 14.80
N ASN A 87 -2.79 3.85 15.68
CA ASN A 87 -2.13 2.55 15.86
C ASN A 87 -2.69 1.55 14.85
N MET A 88 -2.24 1.64 13.60
CA MET A 88 -2.44 0.58 12.59
C MET A 88 -1.86 -0.77 13.02
N LEU A 89 -1.13 -0.84 14.12
CA LEU A 89 -0.63 -2.08 14.73
C LEU A 89 -1.74 -2.92 15.39
N ASP A 90 -2.84 -2.27 15.83
CA ASP A 90 -4.00 -2.94 16.43
C ASP A 90 -5.23 -2.94 15.53
N ALA A 91 -5.20 -2.20 14.43
CA ALA A 91 -6.26 -2.22 13.45
C ALA A 91 -6.12 -3.48 12.59
N SER A 92 -6.68 -4.57 13.06
CA SER A 92 -7.16 -5.57 12.13
C SER A 92 -7.97 -4.83 11.06
N PRO A 93 -7.86 -5.20 9.76
CA PRO A 93 -8.66 -4.60 8.68
C PRO A 93 -10.16 -4.57 8.94
N LEU A 94 -10.61 -5.34 9.93
CA LEU A 94 -11.97 -5.47 10.44
C LEU A 94 -12.58 -4.22 11.06
N ASN A 95 -11.79 -3.36 11.71
CA ASN A 95 -12.34 -2.22 12.43
C ASN A 95 -12.63 -1.01 11.52
N ASN A 96 -12.10 -0.99 10.30
CA ASN A 96 -12.31 0.12 9.37
C ASN A 96 -13.60 0.03 8.56
N CYS A 97 -14.29 -1.11 8.57
CA CYS A 97 -15.48 -1.34 7.74
C CYS A 97 -16.81 -1.22 8.47
N MET A 98 -16.83 -0.95 9.78
CA MET A 98 -18.07 -0.96 10.56
C MET A 98 -18.36 0.37 11.25
N LEU A 99 -18.71 1.41 10.50
CA LEU A 99 -19.47 2.53 11.05
C LEU A 99 -20.95 2.27 10.75
N PRO A 100 -21.83 2.28 11.78
CA PRO A 100 -23.27 2.16 11.55
C PRO A 100 -23.78 3.36 10.75
N ALA A 101 -24.61 3.10 9.76
CA ALA A 101 -25.14 4.09 8.83
C ALA A 101 -26.09 5.15 9.45
N ASN A 102 -26.35 5.10 10.76
CA ASN A 102 -27.32 5.94 11.46
C ASN A 102 -26.81 6.60 12.75
N SER A 103 -25.55 6.99 12.81
CA SER A 103 -25.16 7.95 13.84
C SER A 103 -25.44 9.36 13.33
N ASP A 104 -26.18 10.16 14.08
CA ASP A 104 -26.26 11.62 13.92
C ASP A 104 -24.83 12.15 13.79
N MET A 105 -24.39 12.33 12.56
CA MET A 105 -23.07 12.87 12.26
C MET A 105 -23.13 14.39 12.46
N ARG A 106 -23.08 14.82 13.72
CA ARG A 106 -22.43 16.10 13.98
C ARG A 106 -21.02 15.95 13.42
N GLU A 107 -20.60 16.85 12.52
CA GLU A 107 -19.26 16.83 11.94
C GLU A 107 -18.27 16.57 13.09
N PRO A 108 -17.51 15.47 13.08
CA PRO A 108 -16.58 15.20 14.15
C PRO A 108 -15.57 16.34 14.14
N GLN A 109 -15.38 17.00 15.28
CA GLN A 109 -14.32 17.99 15.39
C GLN A 109 -13.00 17.25 15.17
N SER A 110 -12.42 17.48 14.00
CA SER A 110 -11.17 16.88 13.64
C SER A 110 -10.04 17.54 14.43
N LEU A 111 -9.28 16.76 15.20
CA LEU A 111 -8.13 17.27 15.93
C LEU A 111 -6.91 17.40 15.01
N PRO A 112 -6.07 18.41 15.24
CA PRO A 112 -4.78 18.51 14.55
C PRO A 112 -3.95 17.25 14.78
N SER A 113 -3.30 16.76 13.71
CA SER A 113 -2.40 15.62 13.80
C SER A 113 -1.25 15.89 14.76
N PRO A 114 -0.99 15.10 15.81
CA PRO A 114 0.23 15.21 16.60
C PRO A 114 1.46 14.86 15.74
N ALA A 115 2.62 15.37 16.13
CA ALA A 115 3.86 14.99 15.49
C ALA A 115 4.17 13.50 15.72
N GLU A 116 4.56 12.80 14.63
CA GLU A 116 4.93 11.38 14.65
C GLU A 116 6.37 11.17 15.13
N ALA A 117 7.24 12.11 14.77
CA ALA A 117 8.62 12.15 15.22
C ALA A 117 9.01 13.59 15.60
N ILE A 118 9.73 13.73 16.70
CA ILE A 118 10.33 15.00 17.12
C ILE A 118 11.76 14.67 17.57
N LEU A 119 12.74 15.18 16.83
CA LEU A 119 14.15 14.96 17.09
C LEU A 119 14.82 16.27 17.49
N MET A 120 15.22 16.38 18.75
CA MET A 120 15.97 17.51 19.23
C MET A 120 17.30 17.64 18.47
N ALA A 121 17.62 18.85 18.04
CA ALA A 121 18.93 19.12 17.44
C ALA A 121 20.06 18.85 18.47
N PRO A 122 21.24 18.41 18.04
CA PRO A 122 22.38 18.28 18.93
C PRO A 122 22.70 19.52 19.75
N SER A 123 22.43 20.73 19.23
CA SER A 123 22.58 22.00 19.91
C SER A 123 21.50 22.32 20.95
N GLY A 124 20.37 21.61 20.95
CA GLY A 124 19.28 21.77 21.92
C GLY A 124 18.34 22.95 21.69
N ASN A 125 18.50 23.73 20.63
CA ASN A 125 17.72 24.94 20.38
C ASN A 125 16.70 24.83 19.21
N LYS A 126 16.76 23.76 18.45
CA LYS A 126 15.85 23.45 17.34
C LYS A 126 15.39 21.98 17.44
N ALA A 127 14.28 21.63 16.81
CA ALA A 127 13.87 20.24 16.64
C ALA A 127 13.42 20.00 15.21
N LEU A 128 13.69 18.80 14.73
CA LEU A 128 13.20 18.27 13.48
C LEU A 128 11.90 17.53 13.76
N VAL A 129 10.84 17.84 13.03
CA VAL A 129 9.50 17.34 13.30
C VAL A 129 8.93 16.70 12.05
N LYS A 130 8.41 15.48 12.17
CA LYS A 130 7.59 14.83 11.14
C LYS A 130 6.13 14.88 11.55
N VAL A 131 5.30 15.47 10.69
CA VAL A 131 3.84 15.46 10.84
C VAL A 131 3.24 14.95 9.55
N THR A 132 2.49 13.85 9.62
CA THR A 132 1.98 13.14 8.46
C THR A 132 3.14 12.80 7.49
N ASN A 133 3.17 13.37 6.30
CA ASN A 133 4.22 13.10 5.31
C ASN A 133 5.32 14.17 5.24
N ASN A 134 5.17 15.27 5.97
CA ASN A 134 6.07 16.41 5.84
C ASN A 134 7.01 16.57 7.04
N ILE A 135 8.18 17.09 6.74
CA ILE A 135 9.23 17.37 7.71
C ILE A 135 9.37 18.87 7.89
N TYR A 136 9.51 19.28 9.13
CA TYR A 136 9.63 20.66 9.55
C TYR A 136 10.82 20.83 10.46
N VAL A 137 11.39 22.03 10.49
CA VAL A 137 12.28 22.51 11.56
C VAL A 137 11.53 23.53 12.40
N ILE A 138 11.57 23.37 13.70
CA ILE A 138 10.99 24.32 14.67
C ILE A 138 12.06 24.82 15.62
N THR A 139 11.88 26.03 16.12
CA THR A 139 12.68 26.57 17.23
C THR A 139 12.12 26.07 18.57
N ILE A 140 12.96 25.55 19.44
CA ILE A 140 12.60 25.18 20.80
C ILE A 140 12.72 26.42 21.68
N PRO A 141 11.61 26.92 22.25
CA PRO A 141 11.65 28.10 23.10
C PRO A 141 12.30 27.79 24.47
N PRO A 142 12.85 28.80 25.15
CA PRO A 142 13.32 28.67 26.53
C PRO A 142 12.20 28.15 27.46
N GLN A 143 12.55 27.27 28.38
CA GLN A 143 11.62 26.71 29.36
C GLN A 143 11.26 27.77 30.41
N THR A 144 10.02 28.25 30.40
CA THR A 144 9.51 29.31 31.30
C THR A 144 8.33 28.86 32.17
N GLY A 145 8.19 27.56 32.41
CA GLY A 145 7.19 26.96 33.27
C GLY A 145 6.09 26.20 32.52
N LYS A 146 5.37 26.83 31.59
CA LYS A 146 4.34 26.14 30.79
C LYS A 146 4.95 25.54 29.53
N VAL A 147 4.63 24.29 29.24
CA VAL A 147 5.06 23.61 28.00
C VAL A 147 4.46 24.33 26.80
N PRO A 148 5.28 24.85 25.87
CA PRO A 148 4.78 25.53 24.67
C PRO A 148 4.13 24.54 23.69
N SER A 149 3.05 24.98 23.03
CA SER A 149 2.40 24.25 21.94
C SER A 149 2.66 24.96 20.63
N ILE A 150 3.19 24.24 19.64
CA ILE A 150 3.53 24.76 18.32
C ILE A 150 2.70 24.03 17.27
N SER A 151 1.97 24.80 16.44
CA SER A 151 1.29 24.26 15.27
C SER A 151 2.14 24.50 14.03
N VAL A 152 2.41 23.45 13.26
CA VAL A 152 3.08 23.55 11.95
C VAL A 152 2.09 23.44 10.78
N ALA A 153 0.78 23.59 11.05
CA ALA A 153 -0.26 23.59 10.02
C ALA A 153 -0.06 24.75 9.02
N ASP A 154 0.36 25.91 9.55
CA ASP A 154 0.82 27.06 8.80
C ASP A 154 2.10 27.58 9.46
N PRO A 155 3.27 27.19 8.95
CA PRO A 155 4.56 27.58 9.53
C PRO A 155 4.78 29.10 9.61
N ALA A 156 4.17 29.87 8.70
CA ALA A 156 4.33 31.33 8.67
C ALA A 156 3.60 32.01 9.83
N SER A 157 2.53 31.43 10.36
CA SER A 157 1.73 31.92 11.49
C SER A 157 2.03 31.22 12.80
N SER A 158 3.02 30.34 12.83
CA SER A 158 3.39 29.60 14.04
C SER A 158 3.87 30.52 15.16
N SER A 159 3.55 30.18 16.42
CA SER A 159 3.94 30.94 17.61
C SER A 159 5.46 31.03 17.83
N PHE A 160 6.22 30.14 17.24
CA PHE A 160 7.68 30.16 17.22
C PHE A 160 8.19 29.88 15.81
N PRO A 161 9.37 30.38 15.42
CA PRO A 161 9.90 30.16 14.08
C PRO A 161 9.88 28.70 13.68
N SER A 162 9.18 28.39 12.61
CA SER A 162 9.06 27.08 12.05
C SER A 162 9.12 27.14 10.52
N ARG A 163 9.66 26.08 9.92
CA ARG A 163 9.87 25.99 8.47
C ARG A 163 9.51 24.58 7.99
N GLN A 164 8.70 24.52 6.94
CA GLN A 164 8.48 23.27 6.20
C GLN A 164 9.67 23.00 5.27
N LEU A 165 10.24 21.79 5.33
CA LEU A 165 11.39 21.39 4.52
C LEU A 165 10.97 20.59 3.27
N THR A 166 9.84 19.91 3.31
CA THR A 166 9.39 18.98 2.26
C THR A 166 8.07 19.42 1.66
N GLU A 167 7.92 19.28 0.35
CA GLU A 167 6.64 19.42 -0.36
C GLU A 167 6.11 18.09 -0.86
N ILE A 168 7.01 17.14 -1.11
CA ILE A 168 6.70 15.81 -1.64
C ILE A 168 6.53 14.78 -0.51
N GLY A 169 6.95 15.14 0.70
CA GLY A 169 7.05 14.24 1.84
C GLY A 169 8.50 13.85 2.13
N GLY A 170 8.69 13.10 3.20
CA GLY A 170 10.01 12.60 3.62
C GLY A 170 9.89 11.61 4.76
N GLU A 171 10.84 10.68 4.78
CA GLU A 171 10.98 9.64 5.79
C GLU A 171 12.37 9.72 6.42
N PHE A 172 12.51 9.15 7.62
CA PHE A 172 13.78 9.03 8.33
C PHE A 172 14.53 10.37 8.51
N PRO A 173 13.88 11.40 9.09
CA PRO A 173 14.55 12.66 9.35
C PRO A 173 15.72 12.48 10.32
N ALA A 174 16.83 13.17 10.07
CA ALA A 174 18.02 13.10 10.91
C ALA A 174 18.76 14.44 10.92
N TRP A 175 19.44 14.74 12.04
CA TRP A 175 20.35 15.88 12.18
C TRP A 175 21.78 15.49 11.86
N GLU A 176 22.54 16.42 11.24
CA GLU A 176 23.99 16.39 11.37
C GLU A 176 24.43 16.85 12.77
N ILE A 177 25.59 16.37 13.20
CA ILE A 177 26.13 16.64 14.55
C ILE A 177 26.32 18.14 14.85
N ASN A 178 26.51 18.94 13.82
CA ASN A 178 26.66 20.41 13.93
C ASN A 178 25.35 21.18 14.01
N SER A 179 24.20 20.51 13.85
CA SER A 179 22.85 21.07 13.90
C SER A 179 22.54 22.10 12.79
N ASN A 180 23.35 22.20 11.77
CA ASN A 180 23.16 23.13 10.65
C ASN A 180 22.63 22.45 9.40
N LYS A 181 22.66 21.12 9.33
CA LYS A 181 22.08 20.35 8.22
C LYS A 181 21.15 19.27 8.73
N VAL A 182 20.15 19.02 7.93
CA VAL A 182 19.19 17.93 8.14
C VAL A 182 19.11 17.05 6.91
N HIS A 183 18.82 15.79 7.14
CA HIS A 183 18.71 14.75 6.13
C HIS A 183 17.35 14.10 6.19
N TRP A 184 16.86 13.64 5.06
CA TRP A 184 15.72 12.71 4.98
C TRP A 184 15.80 11.87 3.71
N SER A 185 15.01 10.83 3.67
CA SER A 185 14.89 9.95 2.51
C SER A 185 13.42 9.80 2.10
N LEU A 186 13.19 9.41 0.86
CA LEU A 186 11.89 9.00 0.35
C LEU A 186 12.13 8.02 -0.81
N GLY A 187 11.81 6.74 -0.61
CA GLY A 187 12.16 5.71 -1.57
C GLY A 187 13.65 5.72 -1.91
N ASN A 188 13.98 5.94 -3.17
CA ASN A 188 15.36 6.00 -3.66
C ASN A 188 15.99 7.41 -3.61
N GLY A 189 15.29 8.41 -3.12
CA GLY A 189 15.80 9.76 -2.95
C GLY A 189 16.36 9.98 -1.55
N HIS A 190 17.45 10.73 -1.46
CA HIS A 190 18.03 11.23 -0.22
C HIS A 190 18.31 12.72 -0.36
N TRP A 191 17.92 13.53 0.62
CA TRP A 191 18.06 14.98 0.61
C TRP A 191 18.90 15.46 1.76
N ILE A 192 19.63 16.54 1.48
CA ILE A 192 20.36 17.32 2.46
C ILE A 192 19.87 18.76 2.37
N PHE A 193 19.39 19.30 3.47
CA PHE A 193 18.98 20.68 3.60
C PHE A 193 19.94 21.41 4.54
N ASP A 194 20.59 22.47 4.04
CA ASP A 194 21.49 23.31 4.81
C ASP A 194 20.68 24.50 5.36
N ILE A 195 20.55 24.56 6.69
CA ILE A 195 19.70 25.56 7.36
C ILE A 195 20.31 26.95 7.22
N ASP A 196 21.63 27.05 7.41
CA ASP A 196 22.33 28.35 7.36
C ASP A 196 22.30 28.92 5.93
N ALA A 197 22.50 28.07 4.93
CA ALA A 197 22.40 28.47 3.53
C ALA A 197 20.96 28.89 3.14
N ALA A 198 19.96 28.23 3.68
CA ALA A 198 18.56 28.56 3.45
C ALA A 198 18.18 29.90 4.10
N GLU A 199 18.65 30.17 5.32
CA GLU A 199 18.46 31.45 5.99
C GLU A 199 19.12 32.60 5.20
N ALA A 200 20.37 32.43 4.76
CA ALA A 200 21.08 33.41 3.92
C ALA A 200 20.38 33.65 2.57
N PHE A 201 19.83 32.64 1.96
CA PHE A 201 19.05 32.74 0.72
C PHE A 201 17.77 33.57 0.92
N GLU A 202 17.04 33.35 2.01
CA GLU A 202 15.82 34.08 2.33
C GLU A 202 16.10 35.56 2.65
N ASP A 203 17.17 35.85 3.38
CA ASP A 203 17.61 37.20 3.65
C ASP A 203 17.96 37.96 2.36
N SER A 204 18.64 37.29 1.43
CA SER A 204 18.92 37.84 0.10
C SER A 204 17.63 38.13 -0.68
N LEU A 205 16.66 37.18 -0.63
CA LEU A 205 15.37 37.35 -1.32
C LEU A 205 14.56 38.51 -0.72
N GLN A 206 14.50 38.59 0.59
CA GLN A 206 13.83 39.73 1.26
C GLN A 206 14.49 41.08 0.95
N SER A 207 15.81 41.13 0.94
CA SER A 207 16.57 42.33 0.56
C SER A 207 16.27 42.75 -0.87
N ALA A 208 16.20 41.80 -1.81
CA ALA A 208 15.81 42.05 -3.19
C ALA A 208 14.36 42.57 -3.31
N LYS A 209 13.42 41.98 -2.56
CA LYS A 209 12.01 42.45 -2.52
C LYS A 209 11.92 43.90 -2.01
N ARG A 210 12.58 44.20 -0.89
CA ARG A 210 12.62 45.57 -0.35
C ARG A 210 13.19 46.57 -1.35
N ALA A 211 14.26 46.21 -2.07
CA ALA A 211 14.83 47.06 -3.11
C ALA A 211 13.85 47.32 -4.26
N ILE A 212 13.06 46.31 -4.65
CA ILE A 212 12.02 46.46 -5.68
C ILE A 212 10.88 47.37 -5.19
N GLU A 213 10.44 47.20 -3.96
CA GLU A 213 9.37 48.03 -3.36
C GLU A 213 9.80 49.48 -3.23
N LEU A 214 11.03 49.74 -2.80
CA LEU A 214 11.59 51.06 -2.74
C LEU A 214 11.64 51.74 -4.12
N ARG A 215 12.05 51.00 -5.17
CA ARG A 215 12.02 51.51 -6.56
C ARG A 215 10.61 51.79 -7.05
N LYS A 216 9.62 50.95 -6.67
CA LYS A 216 8.20 51.20 -7.00
C LYS A 216 7.68 52.44 -6.29
N ALA A 217 8.00 52.61 -5.00
CA ALA A 217 7.62 53.79 -4.23
C ALA A 217 8.24 55.08 -4.82
N ASP A 218 9.53 55.07 -5.19
CA ASP A 218 10.22 56.18 -5.86
C ASP A 218 9.60 56.51 -7.24
N SER A 219 9.19 55.46 -7.97
CA SER A 219 8.48 55.64 -9.25
C SER A 219 7.07 56.19 -9.07
N LEU A 220 6.36 55.81 -8.00
CA LEU A 220 5.03 56.34 -7.65
C LEU A 220 5.12 57.82 -7.22
N SER A 221 6.11 58.19 -6.41
CA SER A 221 6.32 59.57 -6.02
C SER A 221 6.65 60.49 -7.22
N LYS A 222 7.38 59.98 -8.21
CA LYS A 222 7.63 60.69 -9.48
C LYS A 222 6.36 60.81 -10.32
N LEU A 223 5.45 59.83 -10.26
CA LEU A 223 4.13 59.87 -10.90
C LEU A 223 3.17 60.84 -10.22
N GLU A 224 3.24 61.00 -8.89
CA GLU A 224 2.46 61.97 -8.14
C GLU A 224 2.87 63.42 -8.41
N GLY A 225 4.11 63.64 -8.78
CA GLY A 225 4.63 64.90 -9.21
C GLY A 225 4.35 65.27 -10.69
N MET A 226 3.74 64.42 -11.47
CA MET A 226 3.40 64.65 -12.87
C MET A 226 2.14 65.52 -13.01
N ASP A 227 2.11 66.40 -14.03
CA ASP A 227 0.88 67.07 -14.37
C ASP A 227 -0.20 66.18 -14.91
N LYS A 228 -1.46 66.66 -14.89
CA LYS A 228 -2.64 65.79 -15.26
C LYS A 228 -2.57 65.19 -16.69
N VAL A 229 -1.88 65.89 -17.62
CA VAL A 229 -1.82 65.43 -19.03
C VAL A 229 -0.75 64.34 -19.16
N ALA A 230 0.40 64.53 -18.52
CA ALA A 230 1.48 63.51 -18.49
C ALA A 230 1.03 62.22 -17.78
N ARG A 231 0.24 62.34 -16.71
CA ARG A 231 -0.33 61.18 -15.99
C ARG A 231 -1.37 60.40 -16.83
N ALA A 232 -2.26 61.14 -17.53
CA ALA A 232 -3.24 60.51 -18.42
C ALA A 232 -2.58 59.78 -19.59
N ALA A 233 -1.47 60.28 -20.13
CA ALA A 233 -0.68 59.62 -21.16
C ALA A 233 0.02 58.36 -20.63
N TYR A 234 0.58 58.39 -19.42
CA TYR A 234 1.20 57.24 -18.77
C TYR A 234 0.18 56.15 -18.47
N ASP A 235 -0.98 56.49 -17.90
CA ASP A 235 -2.08 55.55 -17.61
C ASP A 235 -2.64 54.91 -18.88
N SER A 236 -2.68 55.64 -20.00
CA SER A 236 -3.09 55.13 -21.31
C SER A 236 -2.09 54.12 -21.87
N LEU A 237 -0.79 54.36 -21.73
CA LEU A 237 0.29 53.44 -22.12
C LEU A 237 0.33 52.21 -21.24
N ALA A 238 0.08 52.35 -19.94
CA ALA A 238 -0.02 51.23 -19.01
C ALA A 238 -1.23 50.33 -19.32
N LYS A 239 -2.38 50.88 -19.70
CA LYS A 239 -3.58 50.15 -20.15
C LYS A 239 -3.36 49.43 -21.47
N VAL A 240 -2.58 49.96 -22.40
CA VAL A 240 -2.22 49.27 -23.66
C VAL A 240 -1.31 48.10 -23.39
N LYS A 241 -0.30 48.25 -22.47
CA LYS A 241 0.55 47.11 -22.05
C LYS A 241 -0.24 46.02 -21.32
N SER A 242 -1.23 46.35 -20.51
CA SER A 242 -2.05 45.34 -19.79
C SER A 242 -3.04 44.58 -20.70
N LYS A 243 -3.42 45.15 -21.86
CA LYS A 243 -4.30 44.51 -22.84
C LYS A 243 -3.59 43.52 -23.78
N SER A 244 -2.24 43.60 -23.88
CA SER A 244 -1.49 42.66 -24.71
C SER A 244 -1.07 41.39 -23.98
N ASP A 245 -1.34 41.25 -22.68
CA ASP A 245 -0.91 40.10 -21.84
C ASP A 245 -2.11 39.30 -21.31
N THR A 246 -3.09 39.00 -22.16
CA THR A 246 -4.23 38.09 -21.81
C THR A 246 -3.99 36.65 -22.20
N THR A 247 -2.77 36.15 -22.05
CA THR A 247 -2.54 34.74 -21.82
C THR A 247 -2.30 34.55 -20.33
N ALA A 248 -3.17 33.78 -19.68
CA ALA A 248 -3.05 33.46 -18.26
C ALA A 248 -1.73 32.71 -18.01
N LYS A 249 -0.64 33.44 -17.85
CA LYS A 249 0.57 32.92 -17.27
C LYS A 249 0.33 32.87 -15.76
N THR A 250 0.28 31.67 -15.20
CA THR A 250 0.45 31.45 -13.76
C THR A 250 1.58 32.35 -13.27
N ALA A 251 1.33 33.13 -12.23
CA ALA A 251 2.35 33.99 -11.64
C ALA A 251 3.60 33.13 -11.33
N PRO A 252 4.82 33.61 -11.66
CA PRO A 252 6.03 32.86 -11.37
C PRO A 252 6.05 32.52 -9.88
N LYS A 253 6.21 31.22 -9.54
CA LYS A 253 6.41 30.80 -8.13
C LYS A 253 7.62 31.55 -7.58
N GLU A 254 7.50 32.06 -6.36
CA GLU A 254 8.63 32.69 -5.69
C GLU A 254 9.80 31.71 -5.59
N PRO A 255 11.04 32.19 -5.82
CA PRO A 255 12.22 31.38 -5.62
C PRO A 255 12.28 30.87 -4.17
N LYS A 256 12.56 29.56 -4.00
CA LYS A 256 12.78 28.93 -2.70
C LYS A 256 14.17 28.32 -2.66
N TYR A 257 14.73 28.21 -1.46
CA TYR A 257 15.92 27.40 -1.27
C TYR A 257 15.55 25.92 -1.44
N GLU A 258 16.22 25.24 -2.35
CA GLU A 258 15.97 23.82 -2.63
C GLU A 258 17.02 22.96 -1.94
N PRO A 259 16.61 21.86 -1.29
CA PRO A 259 17.57 20.90 -0.74
C PRO A 259 18.36 20.19 -1.84
N THR A 260 19.56 19.75 -1.54
CA THR A 260 20.34 18.93 -2.46
C THR A 260 19.76 17.53 -2.50
N GLU A 261 19.30 17.07 -3.67
CA GLU A 261 18.78 15.72 -3.89
C GLU A 261 19.86 14.79 -4.42
N PHE A 262 20.00 13.63 -3.77
CA PHE A 262 20.80 12.51 -4.24
C PHE A 262 19.89 11.33 -4.58
N GLN A 263 20.01 10.79 -5.78
CA GLN A 263 19.30 9.56 -6.12
C GLN A 263 20.21 8.35 -5.90
N VAL A 264 19.82 7.50 -4.96
CA VAL A 264 20.52 6.23 -4.71
C VAL A 264 20.00 5.20 -5.71
N LYS A 265 20.85 4.78 -6.62
CA LYS A 265 20.52 3.75 -7.62
C LYS A 265 21.25 2.47 -7.28
N VAL A 266 20.48 1.46 -6.89
CA VAL A 266 21.00 0.10 -6.72
C VAL A 266 20.51 -0.74 -7.90
N PHE A 267 21.43 -1.32 -8.65
CA PHE A 267 21.12 -2.20 -9.75
C PHE A 267 21.33 -3.65 -9.35
N PHE A 268 20.30 -4.44 -9.49
CA PHE A 268 20.35 -5.88 -9.28
C PHE A 268 19.71 -6.60 -10.46
N PRO A 269 20.34 -7.66 -11.03
CA PRO A 269 19.74 -8.37 -12.15
C PRO A 269 18.48 -9.10 -11.70
N LYS A 270 17.42 -9.00 -12.50
CA LYS A 270 16.24 -9.85 -12.29
C LYS A 270 16.61 -11.31 -12.47
N ASP A 271 16.18 -12.14 -11.54
CA ASP A 271 16.36 -13.58 -11.64
C ASP A 271 15.44 -14.16 -12.73
N LYS A 272 16.04 -14.73 -13.76
CA LYS A 272 15.32 -15.33 -14.89
C LYS A 272 15.81 -16.75 -15.09
N ALA A 273 14.87 -17.68 -15.29
CA ALA A 273 15.23 -19.01 -15.70
C ALA A 273 15.94 -19.00 -17.04
N SER A 274 16.90 -19.90 -17.23
CA SER A 274 17.59 -20.15 -18.48
C SER A 274 17.43 -21.61 -18.90
N GLY A 275 17.39 -21.84 -20.20
CA GLY A 275 17.26 -23.18 -20.78
C GLY A 275 15.95 -23.42 -21.52
N VAL A 276 15.70 -24.66 -21.89
CA VAL A 276 14.52 -25.07 -22.66
C VAL A 276 13.77 -26.16 -21.92
N VAL A 277 12.46 -25.98 -21.72
CA VAL A 277 11.59 -26.98 -21.13
C VAL A 277 10.34 -27.17 -21.98
N LEU A 278 9.94 -28.44 -22.15
CA LEU A 278 8.71 -28.84 -22.79
C LEU A 278 7.76 -29.44 -21.74
N LEU A 279 6.61 -28.81 -21.52
CA LEU A 279 5.50 -29.39 -20.80
C LEU A 279 4.67 -30.18 -21.82
N LYS A 280 4.68 -31.51 -21.71
CA LYS A 280 4.23 -32.42 -22.78
C LYS A 280 2.93 -33.12 -22.44
N ASN A 281 2.01 -33.20 -23.42
CA ASN A 281 0.85 -34.07 -23.40
C ASN A 281 -0.21 -33.78 -22.33
N GLY A 282 -0.33 -32.51 -21.89
CA GLY A 282 -1.38 -32.10 -20.94
C GLY A 282 -2.66 -31.56 -21.63
N ARG A 283 -3.77 -31.46 -20.88
CA ARG A 283 -4.87 -30.59 -21.27
C ARG A 283 -4.41 -29.14 -21.03
N ILE A 284 -4.61 -28.26 -21.99
CA ILE A 284 -4.20 -26.87 -21.87
C ILE A 284 -5.43 -25.98 -21.95
N ILE A 285 -5.70 -25.21 -20.88
CA ILE A 285 -6.69 -24.16 -20.85
C ILE A 285 -5.93 -22.86 -21.03
N THR A 286 -5.89 -22.34 -22.27
CA THR A 286 -4.95 -21.30 -22.65
C THR A 286 -5.31 -19.91 -22.09
N MET A 287 -6.58 -19.68 -21.75
CA MET A 287 -7.15 -18.35 -21.46
C MET A 287 -7.05 -17.35 -22.62
N LYS A 288 -6.76 -17.81 -23.84
CA LYS A 288 -6.93 -17.09 -25.08
C LYS A 288 -8.38 -17.26 -25.56
N GLY A 289 -9.25 -16.37 -25.08
CA GLY A 289 -10.68 -16.59 -25.23
C GLY A 289 -11.13 -17.86 -24.51
N ASN A 290 -11.83 -18.76 -25.22
CA ASN A 290 -12.36 -20.01 -24.67
C ASN A 290 -11.57 -21.25 -25.14
N GLU A 291 -10.33 -21.06 -25.60
CA GLU A 291 -9.55 -22.15 -26.19
C GLU A 291 -9.12 -23.19 -25.15
N VAL A 292 -9.43 -24.46 -25.43
CA VAL A 292 -8.97 -25.62 -24.68
C VAL A 292 -8.35 -26.61 -25.65
N ILE A 293 -7.12 -27.05 -25.38
CA ILE A 293 -6.41 -28.08 -26.15
C ILE A 293 -6.37 -29.35 -25.29
N GLU A 294 -7.16 -30.35 -25.64
CA GLU A 294 -7.32 -31.57 -24.82
C GLU A 294 -6.03 -32.34 -24.63
N ARG A 295 -5.17 -32.37 -25.64
CA ARG A 295 -3.81 -32.93 -25.56
C ARG A 295 -2.86 -32.02 -26.30
N GLY A 296 -2.07 -31.29 -25.54
CA GLY A 296 -1.17 -30.29 -26.08
C GLY A 296 0.18 -30.25 -25.39
N ASP A 297 1.05 -29.45 -25.96
CA ASP A 297 2.39 -29.20 -25.49
C ASP A 297 2.61 -27.70 -25.33
N VAL A 298 3.40 -27.29 -24.31
CA VAL A 298 3.85 -25.93 -24.10
C VAL A 298 5.38 -25.92 -24.11
N LEU A 299 5.97 -25.22 -25.09
CA LEU A 299 7.41 -25.02 -25.19
C LEU A 299 7.79 -23.70 -24.53
N ILE A 300 8.74 -23.74 -23.62
CA ILE A 300 9.24 -22.59 -22.88
C ILE A 300 10.74 -22.47 -23.14
N ILE A 301 11.18 -21.28 -23.48
CA ILE A 301 12.61 -20.91 -23.64
C ILE A 301 12.92 -19.80 -22.65
N ASN A 302 13.84 -20.09 -21.77
CA ASN A 302 14.19 -19.22 -20.65
C ASN A 302 12.94 -18.96 -19.76
N ASN A 303 12.53 -17.71 -19.62
CA ASN A 303 11.39 -17.33 -18.81
C ASN A 303 10.12 -17.03 -19.64
N ARG A 304 10.09 -17.38 -20.95
CA ARG A 304 8.95 -17.06 -21.82
C ARG A 304 8.38 -18.27 -22.55
N ILE A 305 7.09 -18.25 -22.75
CA ILE A 305 6.39 -19.21 -23.61
C ILE A 305 6.83 -18.96 -25.04
N LYS A 306 7.39 -20.00 -25.69
CA LYS A 306 7.80 -19.96 -27.09
C LYS A 306 6.70 -20.43 -28.02
N ALA A 307 5.96 -21.44 -27.63
CA ALA A 307 4.85 -21.96 -28.41
C ALA A 307 3.90 -22.79 -27.57
N VAL A 308 2.63 -22.80 -27.96
CA VAL A 308 1.55 -23.65 -27.42
C VAL A 308 0.88 -24.33 -28.60
N GLY A 309 0.63 -25.64 -28.54
CA GLY A 309 -0.01 -26.34 -29.65
C GLY A 309 -0.45 -27.75 -29.31
N LYS A 310 -1.06 -28.42 -30.28
CA LYS A 310 -1.47 -29.82 -30.13
C LYS A 310 -0.25 -30.71 -29.90
N ARG A 311 -0.43 -31.82 -29.21
CA ARG A 311 0.63 -32.80 -28.92
C ARG A 311 1.45 -33.13 -30.17
N GLY A 312 2.78 -32.97 -30.04
CA GLY A 312 3.74 -33.30 -31.10
C GLY A 312 3.79 -32.34 -32.28
N SER A 313 3.06 -31.23 -32.26
CA SER A 313 3.05 -30.23 -33.34
C SER A 313 4.20 -29.21 -33.22
N LEU A 314 4.87 -29.13 -32.07
CA LEU A 314 5.89 -28.14 -31.82
C LEU A 314 7.28 -28.62 -32.26
N LYS A 315 8.07 -27.70 -32.81
CA LYS A 315 9.52 -27.91 -33.05
C LYS A 315 10.26 -27.70 -31.74
N VAL A 316 10.70 -28.78 -31.12
CA VAL A 316 11.38 -28.76 -29.82
C VAL A 316 12.90 -28.78 -30.07
N PRO A 317 13.68 -27.84 -29.53
CA PRO A 317 15.14 -27.88 -29.62
C PRO A 317 15.74 -29.11 -28.94
N ASP A 318 16.85 -29.60 -29.44
CA ASP A 318 17.60 -30.68 -28.82
C ASP A 318 18.08 -30.30 -27.42
N GLY A 319 18.07 -31.26 -26.50
CA GLY A 319 18.46 -31.04 -25.10
C GLY A 319 17.37 -30.39 -24.23
N ALA A 320 16.17 -30.17 -24.75
CA ALA A 320 15.06 -29.67 -23.95
C ALA A 320 14.71 -30.61 -22.79
N LYS A 321 14.54 -30.06 -21.58
CA LYS A 321 14.00 -30.82 -20.45
C LYS A 321 12.52 -31.11 -20.69
N VAL A 322 12.14 -32.38 -20.67
CA VAL A 322 10.74 -32.79 -20.85
C VAL A 322 10.10 -33.06 -19.51
N ILE A 323 8.95 -32.43 -19.26
CA ILE A 323 8.06 -32.68 -18.12
C ILE A 323 6.80 -33.31 -18.69
N ASP A 324 6.54 -34.55 -18.32
CA ASP A 324 5.31 -35.25 -18.72
C ASP A 324 4.11 -34.74 -17.91
N CYS A 325 3.15 -34.20 -18.64
CA CYS A 325 1.88 -33.69 -18.10
C CYS A 325 0.68 -34.55 -18.53
N THR A 326 0.90 -35.83 -18.86
CA THR A 326 -0.18 -36.75 -19.15
C THR A 326 -1.19 -36.78 -17.98
N ASP A 327 -2.46 -36.68 -18.30
CA ASP A 327 -3.59 -36.60 -17.36
C ASP A 327 -3.55 -35.39 -16.41
N LYS A 328 -2.74 -34.40 -16.72
CA LYS A 328 -2.69 -33.11 -16.02
C LYS A 328 -3.39 -32.01 -16.81
N THR A 329 -3.80 -30.99 -16.09
CA THR A 329 -4.36 -29.77 -16.69
C THR A 329 -3.39 -28.60 -16.48
N LEU A 330 -3.06 -27.90 -17.57
CA LEU A 330 -2.20 -26.72 -17.58
C LEU A 330 -3.05 -25.48 -17.76
N LEU A 331 -2.78 -24.46 -16.99
CA LEU A 331 -3.39 -23.12 -17.14
C LEU A 331 -2.40 -22.03 -16.69
N PRO A 332 -2.67 -20.74 -17.03
CA PRO A 332 -1.82 -19.66 -16.57
C PRO A 332 -1.76 -19.58 -15.05
N GLY A 333 -0.67 -19.02 -14.54
CA GLY A 333 -0.57 -18.67 -13.13
C GLY A 333 -1.70 -17.75 -12.68
N PHE A 334 -2.18 -17.94 -11.47
CA PHE A 334 -3.23 -17.12 -10.89
C PHE A 334 -2.73 -15.71 -10.58
N VAL A 335 -3.65 -14.73 -10.73
CA VAL A 335 -3.44 -13.32 -10.45
C VAL A 335 -4.35 -12.91 -9.29
N ASP A 336 -3.74 -12.55 -8.17
CA ASP A 336 -4.45 -12.00 -7.02
C ASP A 336 -4.42 -10.47 -7.09
N THR A 337 -5.56 -9.86 -7.38
CA THR A 337 -5.68 -8.43 -7.61
C THR A 337 -5.81 -7.61 -6.33
N HIS A 338 -6.00 -8.28 -5.18
CA HIS A 338 -6.13 -7.64 -3.88
C HIS A 338 -5.71 -8.60 -2.76
N SER A 339 -4.46 -8.56 -2.37
CA SER A 339 -3.92 -9.38 -1.29
C SER A 339 -2.94 -8.58 -0.45
N HIS A 340 -3.23 -8.45 0.84
CA HIS A 340 -2.31 -7.79 1.76
C HIS A 340 -1.09 -8.68 2.01
N MET A 341 0.06 -8.23 1.52
CA MET A 341 1.31 -8.99 1.44
C MET A 341 2.36 -8.53 2.45
N TRP A 342 1.96 -7.76 3.43
CA TRP A 342 2.86 -7.17 4.40
C TRP A 342 3.34 -8.18 5.45
N PRO A 343 4.64 -8.54 5.48
CA PRO A 343 5.12 -9.54 6.42
C PRO A 343 5.35 -8.99 7.82
N PHE A 344 6.04 -7.88 7.96
CA PHE A 344 6.33 -7.14 9.22
C PHE A 344 7.24 -5.93 8.96
N TRP A 345 7.35 -5.06 9.95
CA TRP A 345 8.24 -3.88 10.00
C TRP A 345 9.67 -4.25 10.40
N GLY A 346 10.62 -3.40 10.05
CA GLY A 346 12.00 -3.45 10.51
C GLY A 346 12.91 -4.24 9.58
N LEU A 347 13.77 -5.10 10.14
CA LEU A 347 14.74 -5.83 9.34
C LEU A 347 14.07 -6.80 8.37
N HIS A 348 14.45 -6.72 7.10
CA HIS A 348 13.92 -7.59 6.06
C HIS A 348 14.32 -9.04 6.31
N LYS A 349 13.34 -9.93 6.11
CA LYS A 349 13.55 -11.37 6.26
C LYS A 349 14.07 -11.97 4.96
N ASN A 350 14.94 -12.97 5.07
CA ASN A 350 15.46 -13.71 3.92
C ASN A 350 14.44 -14.67 3.31
N GLN A 351 13.38 -15.03 4.06
CA GLN A 351 12.26 -15.85 3.60
C GLN A 351 10.97 -15.35 4.25
N VAL A 352 9.91 -15.36 3.48
CA VAL A 352 8.59 -14.88 3.89
C VAL A 352 7.56 -15.96 3.63
N TRP A 353 7.01 -16.54 4.69
CA TRP A 353 6.08 -17.68 4.61
C TRP A 353 4.84 -17.38 3.77
N LEU A 354 4.27 -16.18 3.91
CA LEU A 354 3.07 -15.82 3.18
C LEU A 354 3.30 -15.73 1.65
N TYR A 355 4.51 -15.36 1.21
CA TYR A 355 4.87 -15.38 -0.21
C TYR A 355 5.01 -16.81 -0.72
N ALA A 356 5.68 -17.66 0.06
CA ALA A 356 5.80 -19.07 -0.27
C ALA A 356 4.41 -19.75 -0.29
N ALA A 357 3.55 -19.48 0.68
CA ALA A 357 2.19 -20.01 0.72
C ALA A 357 1.40 -19.64 -0.54
N ASN A 358 1.36 -18.36 -0.92
CA ASN A 358 0.64 -17.93 -2.11
C ASN A 358 1.17 -18.59 -3.39
N LEU A 359 2.49 -18.63 -3.59
CA LEU A 359 3.07 -19.29 -4.76
C LEU A 359 2.74 -20.80 -4.79
N ALA A 360 2.82 -21.49 -3.65
CA ALA A 360 2.47 -22.92 -3.55
C ALA A 360 1.02 -23.21 -3.96
N TYR A 361 0.11 -22.28 -3.68
CA TYR A 361 -1.29 -22.37 -4.08
C TYR A 361 -1.57 -21.74 -5.47
N GLY A 362 -0.52 -21.53 -6.26
CA GLY A 362 -0.62 -21.16 -7.69
C GLY A 362 -0.75 -19.67 -7.97
N VAL A 363 -0.70 -18.82 -6.98
CA VAL A 363 -0.66 -17.36 -7.19
C VAL A 363 0.75 -16.98 -7.64
N THR A 364 0.92 -16.66 -8.92
CA THR A 364 2.21 -16.27 -9.50
C THR A 364 2.40 -14.74 -9.55
N THR A 365 1.31 -14.01 -9.48
CA THR A 365 1.29 -12.54 -9.47
C THR A 365 0.27 -12.04 -8.46
N THR A 366 0.66 -11.05 -7.66
CA THR A 366 -0.22 -10.42 -6.68
C THR A 366 -0.09 -8.91 -6.70
N ARG A 367 -1.15 -8.21 -6.39
CA ARG A 367 -1.17 -6.79 -6.08
C ARG A 367 -1.52 -6.60 -4.61
N ASP A 368 -0.63 -5.94 -3.89
CA ASP A 368 -0.90 -5.46 -2.53
C ASP A 368 -1.49 -4.05 -2.63
N PRO A 369 -2.77 -3.86 -2.29
CA PRO A 369 -3.45 -2.59 -2.51
C PRO A 369 -3.13 -1.53 -1.45
N GLN A 370 -2.47 -1.90 -0.36
CA GLN A 370 -2.05 -0.96 0.67
C GLN A 370 -1.15 -1.61 1.71
N THR A 371 -0.11 -0.89 2.07
CA THR A 371 0.73 -1.17 3.24
C THR A 371 0.88 0.08 4.11
N ALA A 372 1.27 -0.10 5.37
CA ALA A 372 1.57 1.03 6.24
C ALA A 372 2.92 1.66 5.92
N THR A 373 3.81 0.91 5.27
CA THR A 373 5.18 1.29 4.93
C THR A 373 5.51 0.94 3.48
N THR A 374 6.73 1.23 3.05
CA THR A 374 7.26 0.90 1.72
C THR A 374 7.94 -0.49 1.66
N ASP A 375 7.95 -1.24 2.75
CA ASP A 375 8.68 -2.52 2.85
C ASP A 375 8.27 -3.54 1.78
N VAL A 376 6.98 -3.63 1.44
CA VAL A 376 6.49 -4.58 0.43
C VAL A 376 7.05 -4.27 -0.96
N LEU A 377 7.33 -3.02 -1.29
CA LEU A 377 8.01 -2.65 -2.54
C LEU A 377 9.42 -3.27 -2.58
N THR A 378 10.17 -3.17 -1.47
CA THR A 378 11.49 -3.80 -1.34
C THR A 378 11.41 -5.33 -1.41
N TYR A 379 10.43 -5.95 -0.74
CA TYR A 379 10.21 -7.39 -0.85
C TYR A 379 9.85 -7.83 -2.26
N GLY A 380 9.10 -7.02 -3.01
CA GLY A 380 8.85 -7.25 -4.43
C GLY A 380 10.15 -7.31 -5.24
N ASP A 381 11.05 -6.35 -5.00
CA ASP A 381 12.38 -6.33 -5.63
C ASP A 381 13.24 -7.55 -5.23
N MET A 382 13.19 -7.97 -3.96
CA MET A 382 13.89 -9.19 -3.50
C MET A 382 13.37 -10.46 -4.17
N VAL A 383 12.06 -10.55 -4.40
CA VAL A 383 11.47 -11.66 -5.19
C VAL A 383 11.91 -11.60 -6.64
N ASP A 384 11.91 -10.43 -7.25
CA ASP A 384 12.36 -10.23 -8.64
C ASP A 384 13.85 -10.53 -8.82
N ALA A 385 14.65 -10.29 -7.79
CA ALA A 385 16.07 -10.61 -7.73
C ALA A 385 16.38 -12.08 -7.39
N GLY A 386 15.35 -12.90 -7.10
CA GLY A 386 15.50 -14.32 -6.74
C GLY A 386 16.06 -14.56 -5.34
N GLN A 387 16.10 -13.54 -4.49
CA GLN A 387 16.54 -13.65 -3.09
C GLN A 387 15.48 -14.32 -2.21
N ILE A 388 14.20 -14.13 -2.55
CA ILE A 388 13.05 -14.70 -1.86
C ILE A 388 12.19 -15.44 -2.87
N VAL A 389 11.69 -16.62 -2.48
CA VAL A 389 10.70 -17.38 -3.26
C VAL A 389 9.30 -16.87 -2.96
N GLY A 390 8.59 -16.46 -4.01
CA GLY A 390 7.23 -15.94 -3.89
C GLY A 390 6.62 -15.51 -5.23
N PRO A 391 5.38 -15.04 -5.24
CA PRO A 391 4.74 -14.46 -6.41
C PRO A 391 5.42 -13.15 -6.80
N ARG A 392 5.23 -12.71 -8.04
CA ARG A 392 5.55 -11.35 -8.46
C ARG A 392 4.63 -10.38 -7.72
N ILE A 393 5.20 -9.39 -7.00
CA ILE A 393 4.45 -8.52 -6.11
C ILE A 393 4.44 -7.10 -6.66
N TYR A 394 3.24 -6.59 -6.89
CA TYR A 394 2.99 -5.18 -7.19
C TYR A 394 2.32 -4.55 -5.97
N SER A 395 3.02 -3.65 -5.27
CA SER A 395 2.44 -2.94 -4.13
C SER A 395 2.13 -1.50 -4.49
N THR A 396 1.07 -0.98 -3.90
CA THR A 396 0.79 0.46 -3.94
C THR A 396 1.72 1.24 -3.00
N GLY A 397 2.36 0.57 -2.04
CA GLY A 397 2.91 1.23 -0.87
C GLY A 397 1.80 1.81 0.01
N PRO A 398 2.09 2.83 0.83
CA PRO A 398 1.11 3.46 1.72
C PRO A 398 -0.10 4.00 0.96
N GLY A 399 -1.30 3.75 1.48
CA GLY A 399 -2.53 4.24 0.86
C GLY A 399 -2.68 5.76 0.95
N VAL A 400 -3.29 6.36 -0.06
CA VAL A 400 -3.68 7.77 -0.03
C VAL A 400 -5.07 7.88 0.60
N GLY A 401 -5.15 8.35 1.85
CA GLY A 401 -6.38 8.37 2.62
C GLY A 401 -6.63 9.68 3.35
N TYR A 402 -7.87 9.85 3.78
CA TYR A 402 -8.32 11.02 4.52
C TYR A 402 -7.58 11.21 5.86
N TRP A 403 -7.04 10.14 6.44
CA TRP A 403 -6.26 10.20 7.69
C TRP A 403 -4.88 10.83 7.55
N ALA A 404 -4.32 10.85 6.33
CA ALA A 404 -2.98 11.36 6.07
C ALA A 404 -2.99 12.69 5.34
N TYR A 405 -4.04 12.98 4.54
CA TYR A 405 -4.06 14.12 3.65
C TYR A 405 -5.37 14.91 3.74
N ASN A 406 -5.25 16.23 3.76
CA ASN A 406 -6.31 17.16 3.44
C ASN A 406 -5.90 17.93 2.20
N LEU A 407 -6.34 17.46 1.02
CA LEU A 407 -5.96 18.01 -0.26
C LEU A 407 -6.54 19.43 -0.44
N LYS A 408 -5.69 20.41 -0.63
CA LYS A 408 -6.08 21.81 -0.76
C LYS A 408 -6.20 22.25 -2.22
N ASP A 409 -5.37 21.69 -3.10
CA ASP A 409 -5.31 22.02 -4.51
C ASP A 409 -4.67 20.88 -5.34
N LEU A 410 -4.71 21.05 -6.66
CA LEU A 410 -4.14 20.11 -7.61
C LEU A 410 -2.62 20.02 -7.54
N ASP A 411 -1.92 21.14 -7.27
CA ASP A 411 -0.45 21.15 -7.20
C ASP A 411 0.06 20.35 -5.98
N GLN A 412 -0.59 20.52 -4.83
CA GLN A 412 -0.30 19.68 -3.66
C GLN A 412 -0.55 18.20 -3.97
N THR A 413 -1.66 17.88 -4.65
CA THR A 413 -2.00 16.51 -5.04
C THR A 413 -0.95 15.94 -5.99
N ARG A 414 -0.47 16.70 -6.98
CA ARG A 414 0.64 16.31 -7.86
C ARG A 414 1.91 15.98 -7.06
N ASN A 415 2.24 16.78 -6.06
CA ASN A 415 3.41 16.56 -5.21
C ASN A 415 3.26 15.29 -4.36
N ILE A 416 2.09 15.06 -3.77
CA ILE A 416 1.82 13.81 -3.04
C ILE A 416 1.99 12.59 -3.95
N LEU A 417 1.43 12.62 -5.16
CA LEU A 417 1.53 11.48 -6.07
C LEU A 417 2.94 11.26 -6.65
N LYS A 418 3.83 12.26 -6.61
CA LYS A 418 5.25 12.07 -6.95
C LYS A 418 5.97 11.09 -6.01
N GLN A 419 5.51 10.93 -4.76
CA GLN A 419 6.04 9.89 -3.88
C GLN A 419 5.96 8.53 -4.56
N TYR A 420 4.82 8.24 -5.16
CA TYR A 420 4.53 6.96 -5.79
C TYR A 420 5.20 6.81 -7.16
N SER A 421 5.02 7.79 -8.04
CA SER A 421 5.48 7.71 -9.43
C SER A 421 6.99 7.82 -9.59
N LYS A 422 7.66 8.66 -8.79
CA LYS A 422 9.09 8.95 -8.92
C LYS A 422 9.94 8.21 -7.91
N TYR A 423 9.52 8.16 -6.64
CA TYR A 423 10.38 7.69 -5.55
C TYR A 423 10.09 6.24 -5.13
N TYR A 424 8.84 5.85 -5.03
CA TYR A 424 8.47 4.45 -4.78
C TYR A 424 8.49 3.60 -6.06
N ASN A 425 8.51 4.25 -7.22
CA ASN A 425 8.50 3.60 -8.53
C ASN A 425 7.35 2.60 -8.72
N THR A 426 6.22 2.83 -8.06
CA THR A 426 5.00 2.06 -8.27
C THR A 426 4.15 2.65 -9.39
N LYS A 427 3.31 1.82 -10.01
CA LYS A 427 2.34 2.23 -11.05
C LYS A 427 0.91 2.19 -10.57
N THR A 428 0.68 1.64 -9.39
CA THR A 428 -0.64 1.47 -8.80
C THR A 428 -0.69 2.17 -7.45
N ILE A 429 -1.80 2.82 -7.15
CA ILE A 429 -2.05 3.45 -5.85
C ILE A 429 -3.44 3.07 -5.35
N LYS A 430 -3.62 3.05 -4.05
CA LYS A 430 -4.91 2.83 -3.39
C LYS A 430 -5.39 4.12 -2.76
N MET A 431 -6.61 4.48 -3.09
CA MET A 431 -7.32 5.63 -2.54
C MET A 431 -8.34 5.18 -1.50
N TYR A 432 -8.39 5.88 -0.38
CA TYR A 432 -9.42 5.69 0.62
C TYR A 432 -10.24 6.96 0.76
N LEU A 433 -11.55 6.91 0.63
CA LEU A 433 -12.52 7.97 0.93
C LEU A 433 -11.90 9.39 0.95
N VAL A 434 -11.17 9.74 -0.11
CA VAL A 434 -10.43 10.98 -0.20
C VAL A 434 -11.41 12.12 -0.45
N GLY A 435 -11.74 12.86 0.58
CA GLY A 435 -12.40 14.13 0.53
C GLY A 435 -13.70 14.21 -0.29
N ASN A 436 -14.00 15.41 -0.77
CA ASN A 436 -15.13 15.68 -1.66
C ASN A 436 -14.80 15.31 -3.12
N ARG A 437 -15.78 15.48 -4.02
CA ARG A 437 -15.63 15.14 -5.43
C ARG A 437 -14.48 15.90 -6.12
N GLN A 438 -14.30 17.18 -5.81
CA GLN A 438 -13.22 17.98 -6.38
C GLN A 438 -11.85 17.43 -6.01
N GLN A 439 -11.64 17.06 -4.75
CA GLN A 439 -10.39 16.47 -4.26
C GLN A 439 -10.11 15.12 -4.94
N ARG A 440 -11.13 14.28 -5.11
CA ARG A 440 -11.00 13.01 -5.85
C ARG A 440 -10.64 13.23 -7.31
N GLN A 441 -11.20 14.24 -7.95
CA GLN A 441 -10.88 14.59 -9.33
C GLN A 441 -9.45 15.12 -9.47
N TRP A 442 -8.93 15.88 -8.51
CA TRP A 442 -7.51 16.26 -8.48
C TRP A 442 -6.59 15.03 -8.44
N VAL A 443 -6.97 14.01 -7.65
CA VAL A 443 -6.22 12.75 -7.61
C VAL A 443 -6.23 12.05 -8.97
N ILE A 444 -7.39 11.94 -9.61
CA ILE A 444 -7.51 11.30 -10.94
C ILE A 444 -6.70 12.07 -11.99
N GLU A 445 -6.76 13.40 -11.99
CA GLU A 445 -5.99 14.24 -12.91
C GLU A 445 -4.48 14.07 -12.70
N ALA A 446 -4.01 14.22 -11.48
CA ALA A 446 -2.59 14.05 -11.14
C ALA A 446 -2.09 12.61 -11.40
N ALA A 447 -2.92 11.60 -11.14
CA ALA A 447 -2.58 10.20 -11.44
C ALA A 447 -2.47 9.97 -12.96
N LYS A 448 -3.37 10.53 -13.76
CA LYS A 448 -3.32 10.45 -15.22
C LYS A 448 -2.05 11.10 -15.78
N GLU A 449 -1.70 12.30 -15.31
CA GLU A 449 -0.48 13.01 -15.70
C GLU A 449 0.79 12.17 -15.39
N GLN A 450 0.80 11.49 -14.24
CA GLN A 450 1.95 10.72 -13.76
C GLN A 450 1.89 9.23 -14.15
N LYS A 451 0.91 8.81 -14.94
CA LYS A 451 0.69 7.45 -15.42
C LYS A 451 0.58 6.44 -14.27
N LEU A 452 -0.15 6.82 -13.23
CA LEU A 452 -0.52 5.97 -12.11
C LEU A 452 -1.94 5.43 -12.31
N MET A 453 -2.19 4.24 -11.77
CA MET A 453 -3.51 3.60 -11.76
C MET A 453 -4.08 3.67 -10.33
N PRO A 454 -4.94 4.65 -10.02
CA PRO A 454 -5.58 4.74 -8.71
C PRO A 454 -6.78 3.79 -8.66
N THR A 455 -6.79 2.87 -7.68
CA THR A 455 -8.01 2.19 -7.30
C THR A 455 -8.64 2.88 -6.09
N THR A 456 -9.93 2.70 -5.86
CA THR A 456 -10.63 3.28 -4.71
C THR A 456 -11.20 2.21 -3.82
N GLU A 457 -11.08 2.41 -2.51
CA GLU A 457 -11.87 1.64 -1.55
C GLU A 457 -13.34 1.98 -1.71
N GLY A 458 -14.18 0.98 -1.85
CA GLY A 458 -15.62 1.16 -1.80
C GLY A 458 -16.08 1.52 -0.38
N GLY A 459 -17.08 2.39 -0.29
CA GLY A 459 -17.78 2.65 0.98
C GLY A 459 -19.04 1.80 1.10
N LEU A 460 -19.64 1.78 2.29
CA LEU A 460 -20.99 1.23 2.50
C LEU A 460 -22.08 2.15 1.92
N ASP A 461 -21.70 3.09 1.09
CA ASP A 461 -22.59 4.04 0.40
C ASP A 461 -22.54 3.81 -1.12
N PHE A 462 -23.59 3.22 -1.65
CA PHE A 462 -23.71 2.95 -3.07
C PHE A 462 -23.63 4.22 -3.94
N LYS A 463 -24.18 5.34 -3.48
CA LYS A 463 -24.11 6.62 -4.23
C LYS A 463 -22.69 7.11 -4.34
N LEU A 464 -21.91 6.99 -3.25
CA LEU A 464 -20.49 7.32 -3.28
C LEU A 464 -19.76 6.42 -4.27
N ASN A 465 -19.99 5.11 -4.26
CA ASN A 465 -19.33 4.16 -5.15
C ASN A 465 -19.61 4.49 -6.62
N MET A 466 -20.86 4.83 -6.96
CA MET A 466 -21.20 5.27 -8.31
C MET A 466 -20.59 6.63 -8.65
N THR A 467 -20.48 7.54 -7.70
CA THR A 467 -19.77 8.82 -7.90
C THR A 467 -18.30 8.58 -8.20
N GLN A 468 -17.64 7.64 -7.50
CA GLN A 468 -16.25 7.27 -7.77
C GLN A 468 -16.06 6.69 -9.18
N LEU A 469 -17.02 5.91 -9.68
CA LEU A 469 -17.04 5.48 -11.08
C LEU A 469 -17.04 6.69 -12.03
N PHE A 470 -17.91 7.68 -11.78
CA PHE A 470 -18.01 8.90 -12.61
C PHE A 470 -16.84 9.87 -12.42
N ASP A 471 -16.11 9.78 -11.30
CA ASP A 471 -14.87 10.51 -11.08
C ASP A 471 -13.72 9.95 -11.94
N GLY A 472 -13.85 8.71 -12.46
CA GLY A 472 -12.90 8.11 -13.40
C GLY A 472 -11.89 7.15 -12.76
N TYR A 473 -12.18 6.57 -11.59
CA TYR A 473 -11.33 5.51 -11.02
C TYR A 473 -11.33 4.26 -11.90
N PRO A 474 -10.15 3.73 -12.26
CA PRO A 474 -10.04 2.53 -13.10
C PRO A 474 -10.24 1.22 -12.33
N GLY A 475 -10.29 1.26 -10.99
CA GLY A 475 -10.50 0.09 -10.16
C GLY A 475 -11.29 0.39 -8.89
N HIS A 476 -12.12 -0.56 -8.49
CA HIS A 476 -12.94 -0.53 -7.28
C HIS A 476 -12.64 -1.77 -6.44
N GLU A 477 -12.25 -1.54 -5.20
CA GLU A 477 -11.95 -2.58 -4.22
C GLU A 477 -13.20 -2.89 -3.40
N HIS A 478 -13.39 -4.16 -3.10
CA HIS A 478 -14.55 -4.72 -2.40
C HIS A 478 -15.84 -4.76 -3.21
N SER A 479 -16.80 -5.52 -2.71
CA SER A 479 -18.13 -5.60 -3.29
C SER A 479 -18.88 -4.29 -3.16
N LEU A 480 -19.72 -3.96 -4.13
CA LEU A 480 -20.72 -2.90 -3.96
C LEU A 480 -21.71 -3.33 -2.86
N PRO A 481 -22.19 -2.38 -2.00
CA PRO A 481 -22.91 -2.72 -0.77
C PRO A 481 -24.39 -3.06 -0.96
N ILE A 482 -24.78 -3.40 -2.16
CA ILE A 482 -26.17 -3.78 -2.51
C ILE A 482 -26.22 -5.01 -3.40
N PHE A 483 -27.32 -5.73 -3.33
CA PHE A 483 -27.71 -6.76 -4.29
C PHE A 483 -29.25 -6.80 -4.44
N PRO A 484 -29.75 -7.20 -5.63
CA PRO A 484 -29.00 -7.47 -6.85
C PRO A 484 -28.43 -6.19 -7.47
N LEU A 485 -27.30 -6.32 -8.18
CA LEU A 485 -26.85 -5.25 -9.09
C LEU A 485 -27.63 -5.36 -10.39
N TYR A 486 -28.39 -4.31 -10.71
CA TYR A 486 -29.17 -4.26 -11.94
C TYR A 486 -28.27 -3.96 -13.16
N LYS A 487 -28.82 -4.26 -14.33
CA LYS A 487 -28.09 -4.21 -15.61
C LYS A 487 -27.50 -2.84 -15.94
N ASP A 488 -28.17 -1.76 -15.57
CA ASP A 488 -27.69 -0.38 -15.76
C ASP A 488 -26.38 -0.12 -15.01
N VAL A 489 -26.28 -0.57 -13.76
CA VAL A 489 -25.09 -0.44 -12.93
C VAL A 489 -23.95 -1.27 -13.50
N THR A 490 -24.16 -2.57 -13.75
CA THR A 490 -23.12 -3.47 -14.25
C THR A 490 -22.65 -3.06 -15.64
N ARG A 491 -23.55 -2.53 -16.49
CA ARG A 491 -23.22 -1.98 -17.79
C ARG A 491 -22.38 -0.70 -17.68
N ALA A 492 -22.76 0.22 -16.79
CA ALA A 492 -21.98 1.44 -16.57
C ALA A 492 -20.54 1.13 -16.14
N ILE A 493 -20.35 0.16 -15.23
CA ILE A 493 -19.04 -0.30 -14.79
C ILE A 493 -18.26 -0.95 -15.95
N ALA A 494 -18.90 -1.82 -16.73
CA ALA A 494 -18.29 -2.50 -17.87
C ALA A 494 -17.82 -1.50 -18.96
N GLU A 495 -18.68 -0.54 -19.34
CA GLU A 495 -18.36 0.47 -20.34
C GLU A 495 -17.27 1.44 -19.87
N ALA A 496 -17.23 1.77 -18.58
CA ALA A 496 -16.15 2.55 -17.98
C ALA A 496 -14.82 1.77 -17.87
N LYS A 497 -14.84 0.46 -18.12
CA LYS A 497 -13.69 -0.46 -17.95
C LYS A 497 -13.10 -0.41 -16.53
N MET A 498 -13.92 -0.12 -15.53
CA MET A 498 -13.52 -0.16 -14.14
C MET A 498 -13.40 -1.62 -13.70
N THR A 499 -12.25 -2.02 -13.21
CA THR A 499 -12.04 -3.36 -12.65
C THR A 499 -12.65 -3.44 -11.26
N VAL A 500 -13.46 -4.46 -11.00
CA VAL A 500 -14.01 -4.73 -9.67
C VAL A 500 -13.30 -5.92 -9.05
N THR A 501 -12.71 -5.72 -7.87
CA THR A 501 -12.12 -6.78 -7.06
C THR A 501 -13.01 -6.99 -5.83
N PRO A 502 -13.91 -7.99 -5.81
CA PRO A 502 -14.99 -8.04 -4.84
C PRO A 502 -14.57 -8.41 -3.42
N THR A 503 -13.47 -9.14 -3.24
CA THR A 503 -12.99 -9.63 -1.92
C THR A 503 -14.14 -10.21 -1.07
N LEU A 504 -14.84 -11.20 -1.60
CA LEU A 504 -16.05 -11.76 -0.99
C LEU A 504 -15.76 -12.40 0.37
N LEU A 505 -14.51 -12.81 0.63
CA LEU A 505 -14.10 -13.33 1.93
C LEU A 505 -14.34 -12.34 3.07
N VAL A 506 -14.40 -11.03 2.76
CA VAL A 506 -14.67 -9.94 3.69
C VAL A 506 -15.88 -9.10 3.26
N SER A 507 -16.83 -9.68 2.51
CA SER A 507 -17.98 -8.96 1.96
C SER A 507 -18.97 -8.51 3.03
N TYR A 508 -19.69 -7.42 2.71
CA TYR A 508 -20.64 -6.76 3.58
C TYR A 508 -22.03 -7.46 3.60
N GLY A 509 -22.84 -7.12 4.62
CA GLY A 509 -24.26 -7.48 4.66
C GLY A 509 -24.60 -8.84 5.21
N GLY A 510 -23.65 -9.47 5.92
CA GLY A 510 -23.84 -10.77 6.54
C GLY A 510 -22.51 -11.30 7.07
N PRO A 511 -22.47 -12.56 7.53
CA PRO A 511 -21.21 -13.16 7.91
C PRO A 511 -20.27 -13.25 6.69
N TRP A 512 -19.02 -12.97 6.92
CA TRP A 512 -18.00 -13.00 5.86
C TRP A 512 -17.88 -14.40 5.24
N ALA A 513 -17.63 -14.48 3.96
CA ALA A 513 -17.49 -15.75 3.26
C ALA A 513 -16.38 -16.62 3.84
N GLU A 514 -15.32 -16.04 4.39
CA GLU A 514 -14.28 -16.82 5.07
C GLU A 514 -14.85 -17.69 6.22
N ASN A 515 -15.86 -17.20 6.97
CA ASN A 515 -16.48 -17.95 8.04
C ASN A 515 -17.20 -19.21 7.52
N TYR A 516 -17.82 -19.13 6.34
CA TYR A 516 -18.39 -20.31 5.68
C TYR A 516 -17.31 -21.38 5.44
N TYR A 517 -16.17 -20.99 4.87
CA TYR A 517 -15.11 -21.97 4.60
C TYR A 517 -14.46 -22.51 5.86
N TYR A 518 -14.25 -21.70 6.88
CA TYR A 518 -13.74 -22.22 8.16
C TYR A 518 -14.68 -23.18 8.87
N THR A 519 -15.99 -23.09 8.61
CA THR A 519 -16.98 -24.04 9.16
C THR A 519 -17.16 -25.28 8.29
N THR A 520 -16.85 -25.21 7.00
CA THR A 520 -17.04 -26.31 6.04
C THR A 520 -15.74 -27.03 5.68
N GLU A 521 -14.58 -26.44 5.95
CA GLU A 521 -13.26 -26.99 5.63
C GLU A 521 -12.43 -27.22 6.90
N ASN A 522 -11.73 -28.33 6.99
CA ASN A 522 -10.81 -28.59 8.08
C ASN A 522 -9.41 -28.05 7.74
N VAL A 523 -9.23 -26.73 7.85
CA VAL A 523 -7.96 -26.06 7.52
C VAL A 523 -6.81 -26.51 8.41
N TYR A 524 -7.08 -26.91 9.64
CA TYR A 524 -6.06 -27.32 10.60
C TYR A 524 -5.40 -28.67 10.21
N SER A 525 -6.12 -29.54 9.54
CA SER A 525 -5.59 -30.82 9.06
C SER A 525 -4.96 -30.75 7.66
N ASP A 526 -5.04 -29.60 6.99
CA ASP A 526 -4.43 -29.42 5.67
C ASP A 526 -2.90 -29.41 5.78
N LYS A 527 -2.27 -30.50 5.32
CA LYS A 527 -0.82 -30.69 5.39
C LYS A 527 -0.03 -29.62 4.65
N LYS A 528 -0.58 -29.10 3.56
CA LYS A 528 0.06 -28.04 2.76
C LYS A 528 0.02 -26.72 3.51
N LEU A 529 -1.10 -26.35 4.13
CA LEU A 529 -1.18 -25.20 5.02
C LEU A 529 -0.23 -25.33 6.21
N GLN A 530 -0.19 -26.52 6.87
CA GLN A 530 0.75 -26.77 7.98
C GLN A 530 2.21 -26.62 7.56
N PHE A 531 2.54 -26.94 6.31
CA PHE A 531 3.91 -26.79 5.81
C PHE A 531 4.30 -25.33 5.57
N PHE A 532 3.40 -24.53 4.99
CA PHE A 532 3.71 -23.17 4.59
C PHE A 532 3.31 -22.10 5.61
N THR A 533 2.39 -22.37 6.53
CA THR A 533 1.90 -21.39 7.51
C THR A 533 2.50 -21.64 8.89
N PRO A 534 3.02 -20.64 9.59
CA PRO A 534 3.45 -20.80 10.98
C PRO A 534 2.32 -21.39 11.84
N TYR A 535 2.68 -22.31 12.73
CA TYR A 535 1.70 -22.99 13.58
C TYR A 535 0.78 -22.02 14.34
N GLU A 536 1.35 -20.97 14.92
CA GLU A 536 0.60 -20.00 15.72
C GLU A 536 -0.43 -19.24 14.87
N GLU A 537 -0.07 -18.87 13.64
CA GLU A 537 -0.97 -18.24 12.67
C GLU A 537 -2.14 -19.16 12.28
N LEU A 538 -1.82 -20.39 11.92
CA LEU A 538 -2.83 -21.36 11.51
C LEU A 538 -3.75 -21.73 12.69
N ALA A 539 -3.18 -21.93 13.88
CA ALA A 539 -3.94 -22.21 15.09
C ALA A 539 -4.85 -21.03 15.49
N ALA A 540 -4.36 -19.80 15.41
CA ALA A 540 -5.15 -18.61 15.69
C ALA A 540 -6.31 -18.46 14.70
N LYS A 541 -6.06 -18.65 13.41
CA LYS A 541 -7.09 -18.56 12.36
C LYS A 541 -8.12 -19.68 12.45
N SER A 542 -7.72 -20.91 12.71
CA SER A 542 -8.63 -22.06 12.82
C SER A 542 -9.49 -22.07 14.09
N ARG A 543 -9.03 -21.41 15.17
CA ARG A 543 -9.80 -21.30 16.43
C ARG A 543 -10.78 -20.13 16.48
N ARG A 544 -10.56 -19.11 15.67
CA ARG A 544 -11.32 -17.86 15.70
C ARG A 544 -12.56 -17.91 14.87
N ARG A 545 -13.59 -18.56 15.38
CA ARG A 545 -14.86 -18.43 14.64
C ARG A 545 -16.00 -18.05 15.52
N VAL A 546 -15.71 -17.82 16.79
CA VAL A 546 -16.64 -17.35 17.80
C VAL A 546 -16.04 -16.07 18.42
N GLY A 547 -16.12 -14.98 17.72
CA GLY A 547 -15.74 -13.67 18.25
C GLY A 547 -16.90 -12.70 18.10
N SER A 548 -16.64 -11.44 18.34
CA SER A 548 -17.63 -10.35 18.17
C SER A 548 -18.29 -10.30 16.79
N LEU A 549 -17.75 -11.02 15.81
CA LEU A 549 -18.25 -11.11 14.44
C LEU A 549 -18.63 -12.54 14.02
N GLY A 550 -18.43 -13.54 14.89
CA GLY A 550 -18.71 -14.95 14.61
C GLY A 550 -19.86 -15.42 15.47
N GLY A 551 -21.01 -15.62 14.87
CA GLY A 551 -22.13 -16.38 15.43
C GLY A 551 -22.19 -17.77 14.79
N TRP A 552 -23.14 -18.57 15.22
CA TRP A 552 -23.58 -19.75 14.49
C TRP A 552 -24.41 -19.29 13.30
N PHE A 553 -23.89 -19.47 12.08
CA PHE A 553 -24.56 -19.08 10.85
C PHE A 553 -24.95 -20.31 10.05
N ILE A 554 -26.13 -20.29 9.50
CA ILE A 554 -26.56 -21.25 8.49
C ILE A 554 -26.10 -20.78 7.10
N LYS A 555 -26.07 -21.70 6.14
CA LYS A 555 -25.62 -21.41 4.77
C LYS A 555 -26.33 -20.20 4.16
N ASP A 556 -27.61 -20.02 4.41
CA ASP A 556 -28.43 -18.97 3.84
C ASP A 556 -28.16 -17.58 4.45
N ASP A 557 -27.47 -17.50 5.59
CA ASP A 557 -27.03 -16.25 6.17
C ASP A 557 -25.84 -15.62 5.41
N HIS A 558 -25.13 -16.43 4.63
CA HIS A 558 -23.97 -15.99 3.84
C HIS A 558 -24.42 -15.38 2.52
N VAL A 559 -24.14 -14.09 2.33
CA VAL A 559 -24.58 -13.30 1.18
C VAL A 559 -23.59 -13.29 0.00
N PHE A 560 -22.42 -13.86 0.14
CA PHE A 560 -21.35 -13.75 -0.85
C PHE A 560 -21.76 -14.25 -2.25
N SER A 561 -22.58 -15.29 -2.36
CA SER A 561 -23.07 -15.77 -3.66
C SER A 561 -24.02 -14.76 -4.33
N LYS A 562 -24.76 -13.95 -3.57
CA LYS A 562 -25.60 -12.87 -4.12
C LYS A 562 -24.74 -11.72 -4.66
N HIS A 563 -23.67 -11.35 -3.96
CA HIS A 563 -22.71 -10.39 -4.49
C HIS A 563 -21.99 -10.95 -5.73
N ALA A 564 -21.62 -12.23 -5.72
CA ALA A 564 -21.01 -12.90 -6.86
C ALA A 564 -21.90 -12.91 -8.12
N GLN A 565 -23.23 -12.94 -7.98
CA GLN A 565 -24.15 -12.77 -9.12
C GLN A 565 -23.97 -11.40 -9.81
N GLY A 566 -23.71 -10.35 -9.05
CA GLY A 566 -23.39 -9.03 -9.59
C GLY A 566 -22.08 -9.04 -10.39
N ILE A 567 -21.06 -9.74 -9.90
CA ILE A 567 -19.78 -9.91 -10.62
C ILE A 567 -19.97 -10.72 -11.90
N LYS A 568 -20.78 -11.78 -11.85
CA LYS A 568 -21.16 -12.53 -13.06
C LYS A 568 -21.82 -11.61 -14.08
N SER A 569 -22.83 -10.83 -13.67
CA SER A 569 -23.52 -9.89 -14.56
C SER A 569 -22.58 -8.85 -15.18
N LEU A 570 -21.58 -8.39 -14.44
CA LEU A 570 -20.53 -7.51 -14.95
C LEU A 570 -19.68 -8.19 -16.02
N VAL A 571 -19.19 -9.40 -15.76
CA VAL A 571 -18.37 -10.18 -16.70
C VAL A 571 -19.15 -10.56 -17.95
N ASP A 572 -20.42 -10.95 -17.83
CA ASP A 572 -21.30 -11.26 -18.97
C ASP A 572 -21.50 -10.06 -19.91
N GLN A 573 -21.31 -8.84 -19.42
CA GLN A 573 -21.38 -7.61 -20.20
C GLN A 573 -20.00 -7.14 -20.69
N GLY A 574 -18.96 -7.98 -20.57
CA GLY A 574 -17.60 -7.66 -21.01
C GLY A 574 -16.83 -6.78 -20.04
N GLY A 575 -17.31 -6.63 -18.79
CA GLY A 575 -16.60 -5.91 -17.73
C GLY A 575 -15.44 -6.69 -17.14
N LEU A 576 -14.60 -5.99 -16.38
CA LEU A 576 -13.40 -6.53 -15.75
C LEU A 576 -13.66 -6.85 -14.28
N ALA A 577 -13.25 -8.05 -13.87
CA ALA A 577 -13.21 -8.45 -12.48
C ALA A 577 -11.91 -9.20 -12.17
N GLY A 578 -11.49 -9.18 -10.91
CA GLY A 578 -10.31 -9.91 -10.43
C GLY A 578 -10.65 -10.71 -9.18
N ILE A 579 -9.83 -11.71 -8.87
CA ILE A 579 -9.88 -12.43 -7.60
C ILE A 579 -9.04 -11.65 -6.60
N GLY A 580 -9.59 -11.34 -5.43
CA GLY A 580 -8.90 -10.66 -4.34
C GLY A 580 -9.03 -11.46 -3.05
N SER A 581 -7.99 -12.20 -2.67
CA SER A 581 -8.00 -13.03 -1.45
C SER A 581 -8.01 -12.20 -0.17
N HIS A 582 -7.73 -10.91 -0.27
CA HIS A 582 -7.55 -9.97 0.83
C HIS A 582 -6.41 -10.35 1.81
N GLY A 583 -5.76 -11.49 1.61
CA GLY A 583 -4.74 -12.01 2.52
C GLY A 583 -5.30 -12.64 3.80
N GLN A 584 -6.60 -12.97 3.84
CA GLN A 584 -7.28 -13.51 5.03
C GLN A 584 -6.72 -14.86 5.47
N LEU A 585 -6.55 -15.80 4.54
CA LEU A 585 -5.78 -17.02 4.73
C LEU A 585 -4.82 -17.14 3.55
N GLN A 586 -3.56 -16.88 3.77
CA GLN A 586 -2.56 -16.89 2.70
C GLN A 586 -2.50 -18.24 2.00
N GLY A 587 -2.50 -18.22 0.68
CA GLY A 587 -2.52 -19.41 -0.16
C GLY A 587 -3.94 -19.97 -0.39
N LEU A 588 -4.47 -20.78 0.51
CA LEU A 588 -5.79 -21.41 0.32
C LEU A 588 -6.93 -20.37 0.20
N GLY A 589 -6.82 -19.23 0.85
CA GLY A 589 -7.81 -18.15 0.78
C GLY A 589 -8.04 -17.64 -0.64
N TYR A 590 -7.03 -17.71 -1.52
CA TYR A 590 -7.21 -17.38 -2.93
C TYR A 590 -8.24 -18.29 -3.60
N HIS A 591 -8.17 -19.61 -3.34
CA HIS A 591 -9.14 -20.56 -3.88
C HIS A 591 -10.54 -20.36 -3.29
N TRP A 592 -10.63 -20.02 -2.00
CA TRP A 592 -11.92 -19.70 -1.38
C TRP A 592 -12.58 -18.49 -2.04
N GLU A 593 -11.81 -17.44 -2.32
CA GLU A 593 -12.32 -16.28 -3.05
C GLU A 593 -12.77 -16.65 -4.47
N LEU A 594 -11.96 -17.42 -5.19
CA LEU A 594 -12.30 -17.90 -6.52
C LEU A 594 -13.59 -18.74 -6.51
N TRP A 595 -13.75 -19.64 -5.54
CA TRP A 595 -14.98 -20.45 -5.41
C TRP A 595 -16.17 -19.60 -4.99
N SER A 596 -15.96 -18.57 -4.18
CA SER A 596 -17.00 -17.60 -3.81
C SER A 596 -17.49 -16.82 -5.03
N VAL A 597 -16.57 -16.34 -5.87
CA VAL A 597 -16.91 -15.64 -7.13
C VAL A 597 -17.64 -16.58 -8.09
N ALA A 598 -17.19 -17.83 -8.23
CA ALA A 598 -17.85 -18.83 -9.07
C ALA A 598 -19.28 -19.16 -8.59
N SER A 599 -19.55 -19.08 -7.27
CA SER A 599 -20.86 -19.39 -6.67
C SER A 599 -22.00 -18.48 -7.15
N GLY A 600 -21.68 -17.35 -7.79
CA GLY A 600 -22.65 -16.46 -8.43
C GLY A 600 -23.25 -17.01 -9.73
N GLY A 601 -22.89 -18.23 -10.13
CA GLY A 601 -23.42 -18.92 -11.32
C GLY A 601 -22.56 -18.71 -12.56
N MET A 602 -21.31 -18.30 -12.42
CA MET A 602 -20.33 -18.32 -13.52
C MET A 602 -20.06 -19.75 -13.97
N SER A 603 -19.80 -19.95 -15.26
CA SER A 603 -19.16 -21.18 -15.70
C SER A 603 -17.75 -21.30 -15.11
N ASN A 604 -17.26 -22.53 -14.94
CA ASN A 604 -15.89 -22.73 -14.41
C ASN A 604 -14.86 -22.00 -15.28
N LEU A 605 -15.04 -21.96 -16.60
CA LEU A 605 -14.16 -21.23 -17.52
C LEU A 605 -14.18 -19.72 -17.25
N GLN A 606 -15.36 -19.11 -17.06
CA GLN A 606 -15.45 -17.69 -16.73
C GLN A 606 -14.77 -17.37 -15.40
N ALA A 607 -14.98 -18.20 -14.37
CA ALA A 607 -14.32 -18.02 -13.08
C ALA A 607 -12.79 -18.10 -13.20
N LEU A 608 -12.28 -19.02 -14.03
CA LEU A 608 -10.84 -19.12 -14.31
C LEU A 608 -10.32 -17.92 -15.12
N GLN A 609 -11.13 -17.33 -16.01
CA GLN A 609 -10.78 -16.09 -16.70
C GLN A 609 -10.65 -14.92 -15.73
N VAL A 610 -11.54 -14.81 -14.73
CA VAL A 610 -11.44 -13.81 -13.66
C VAL A 610 -10.16 -14.02 -12.85
N ALA A 611 -9.82 -15.28 -12.57
CA ALA A 611 -8.62 -15.66 -11.80
C ALA A 611 -7.29 -15.43 -12.56
N THR A 612 -7.33 -15.16 -13.85
CA THR A 612 -6.15 -15.10 -14.71
C THR A 612 -6.16 -13.87 -15.62
N ILE A 613 -6.71 -13.99 -16.85
CA ILE A 613 -6.61 -12.96 -17.90
C ILE A 613 -7.38 -11.68 -17.56
N LEU A 614 -8.58 -11.76 -16.95
CA LEU A 614 -9.34 -10.55 -16.60
C LEU A 614 -8.67 -9.80 -15.44
N GLY A 615 -8.18 -10.52 -14.41
CA GLY A 615 -7.37 -9.94 -13.34
C GLY A 615 -6.09 -9.29 -13.88
N ALA A 616 -5.38 -9.97 -14.79
CA ALA A 616 -4.21 -9.42 -15.46
C ALA A 616 -4.53 -8.14 -16.25
N THR A 617 -5.64 -8.15 -16.99
CA THR A 617 -6.12 -6.97 -17.75
C THR A 617 -6.43 -5.81 -16.82
N GLY A 618 -7.11 -6.10 -15.70
CA GLY A 618 -7.42 -5.09 -14.68
C GLY A 618 -6.19 -4.44 -14.06
N LEU A 619 -5.07 -5.15 -14.02
CA LEU A 619 -3.77 -4.62 -13.57
C LEU A 619 -2.91 -4.03 -14.71
N GLY A 620 -3.36 -4.10 -15.96
CA GLY A 620 -2.59 -3.67 -17.13
C GLY A 620 -1.42 -4.59 -17.48
N LEU A 621 -1.50 -5.88 -17.10
CA LEU A 621 -0.44 -6.89 -17.27
C LEU A 621 -0.78 -7.95 -18.32
N ASP A 622 -1.90 -7.85 -19.00
CA ASP A 622 -2.43 -8.84 -19.95
C ASP A 622 -1.50 -9.11 -21.16
N LYS A 623 -0.63 -8.18 -21.49
CA LYS A 623 0.40 -8.39 -22.53
C LYS A 623 1.54 -9.30 -22.07
N GLU A 624 1.80 -9.39 -20.78
CA GLU A 624 2.91 -10.13 -20.22
C GLU A 624 2.49 -11.46 -19.58
N LEU A 625 1.24 -11.55 -19.07
CA LEU A 625 0.77 -12.73 -18.32
C LEU A 625 -0.75 -12.91 -18.41
N GLY A 626 -1.31 -13.89 -17.70
CA GLY A 626 -2.75 -14.16 -17.61
C GLY A 626 -3.29 -15.12 -18.67
N SER A 627 -2.52 -15.45 -19.72
CA SER A 627 -2.86 -16.49 -20.71
C SER A 627 -1.60 -17.20 -21.18
N LEU A 628 -1.77 -18.44 -21.69
CA LEU A 628 -0.68 -19.21 -22.28
C LEU A 628 -0.58 -18.90 -23.78
N GLU A 629 0.18 -17.86 -24.10
CA GLU A 629 0.40 -17.39 -25.47
C GLU A 629 1.89 -17.15 -25.72
N GLU A 630 2.31 -17.29 -26.98
CA GLU A 630 3.71 -17.01 -27.38
C GLU A 630 4.12 -15.59 -26.97
N GLY A 631 5.31 -15.48 -26.40
CA GLY A 631 5.91 -14.22 -25.95
C GLY A 631 5.60 -13.85 -24.50
N LYS A 632 4.54 -14.37 -23.88
CA LYS A 632 4.20 -14.11 -22.48
C LYS A 632 5.14 -14.81 -21.52
N LEU A 633 5.18 -14.34 -20.27
CA LEU A 633 5.94 -14.96 -19.20
C LEU A 633 5.49 -16.39 -18.96
N ALA A 634 6.43 -17.28 -18.69
CA ALA A 634 6.16 -18.68 -18.41
C ALA A 634 5.70 -18.85 -16.95
N ASP A 635 4.51 -18.38 -16.69
CA ASP A 635 3.76 -18.60 -15.44
C ASP A 635 2.69 -19.66 -15.74
N VAL A 636 2.92 -20.91 -15.33
CA VAL A 636 2.08 -22.05 -15.68
C VAL A 636 1.78 -22.90 -14.45
N LEU A 637 0.52 -23.21 -14.24
CA LEU A 637 0.08 -24.17 -13.23
C LEU A 637 -0.13 -25.54 -13.88
N ILE A 638 0.34 -26.58 -13.22
CA ILE A 638 0.13 -27.97 -13.62
C ILE A 638 -0.69 -28.62 -12.51
N MET A 639 -1.93 -28.96 -12.81
CA MET A 639 -2.91 -29.48 -11.86
C MET A 639 -3.17 -30.97 -12.07
N ASP A 640 -3.38 -31.69 -10.99
CA ASP A 640 -3.72 -33.11 -11.01
C ASP A 640 -5.15 -33.40 -11.49
N ALA A 641 -6.06 -32.43 -11.36
CA ALA A 641 -7.47 -32.57 -11.73
C ALA A 641 -7.94 -31.39 -12.63
N ASN A 642 -9.02 -31.60 -13.37
CA ASN A 642 -9.57 -30.65 -14.32
C ASN A 642 -10.49 -29.61 -13.64
N PRO A 643 -10.11 -28.32 -13.56
CA PRO A 643 -10.94 -27.29 -12.96
C PRO A 643 -12.18 -26.93 -13.79
N LEU A 644 -12.26 -27.30 -15.07
CA LEU A 644 -13.47 -27.12 -15.87
C LEU A 644 -14.59 -28.08 -15.46
N GLU A 645 -14.27 -29.25 -14.89
CA GLU A 645 -15.23 -30.21 -14.37
C GLU A 645 -15.74 -29.79 -12.98
N ASN A 646 -14.83 -29.34 -12.13
CA ASN A 646 -15.14 -28.87 -10.79
C ASN A 646 -14.18 -27.74 -10.43
N ILE A 647 -14.71 -26.57 -10.13
CA ILE A 647 -13.88 -25.40 -9.79
C ILE A 647 -12.99 -25.63 -8.55
N ARG A 648 -13.39 -26.54 -7.65
CA ARG A 648 -12.59 -26.96 -6.50
C ARG A 648 -11.25 -27.60 -6.90
N ASN A 649 -11.15 -28.13 -8.10
CA ASN A 649 -9.94 -28.72 -8.65
C ASN A 649 -8.83 -27.68 -8.88
N THR A 650 -9.12 -26.39 -8.79
CA THR A 650 -8.10 -25.34 -8.81
C THR A 650 -7.04 -25.51 -7.71
N ASN A 651 -7.38 -26.15 -6.58
CA ASN A 651 -6.44 -26.44 -5.49
C ASN A 651 -5.60 -27.72 -5.71
N SER A 652 -5.80 -28.47 -6.81
CA SER A 652 -5.04 -29.70 -7.10
C SER A 652 -3.66 -29.44 -7.73
N ILE A 653 -2.95 -28.46 -7.23
CA ILE A 653 -1.68 -27.99 -7.82
C ILE A 653 -0.56 -28.98 -7.57
N ARG A 654 -0.06 -29.59 -8.66
CA ARG A 654 1.10 -30.48 -8.66
C ARG A 654 2.40 -29.72 -8.77
N TYR A 655 2.46 -28.78 -9.73
CA TYR A 655 3.61 -27.92 -9.95
C TYR A 655 3.18 -26.50 -10.24
N VAL A 656 4.03 -25.55 -9.85
CA VAL A 656 3.90 -24.12 -10.16
C VAL A 656 5.14 -23.68 -10.92
N MET A 657 4.94 -23.13 -12.10
CA MET A 657 5.99 -22.43 -12.83
C MET A 657 5.79 -20.93 -12.72
N LYS A 658 6.83 -20.21 -12.29
CA LYS A 658 6.90 -18.75 -12.29
C LYS A 658 8.19 -18.30 -12.97
N ASP A 659 8.09 -17.38 -13.92
CA ASP A 659 9.25 -16.89 -14.70
C ASP A 659 10.12 -18.03 -15.28
N GLY A 660 9.47 -19.14 -15.70
CA GLY A 660 10.14 -20.31 -16.26
C GLY A 660 10.80 -21.24 -15.24
N ARG A 661 10.79 -20.93 -13.94
CA ARG A 661 11.22 -21.81 -12.85
C ARG A 661 10.07 -22.68 -12.40
N LEU A 662 10.30 -23.99 -12.36
CA LEU A 662 9.30 -24.99 -11.98
C LEU A 662 9.54 -25.45 -10.54
N TYR A 663 8.50 -25.35 -9.73
CA TYR A 663 8.49 -25.72 -8.32
C TYR A 663 7.48 -26.82 -8.06
N GLU A 664 7.79 -27.68 -7.11
CA GLU A 664 6.86 -28.67 -6.57
C GLU A 664 5.78 -27.96 -5.73
N GLY A 665 4.50 -28.19 -6.03
CA GLY A 665 3.40 -27.47 -5.37
C GLY A 665 3.26 -27.74 -3.87
N SER A 666 3.76 -28.88 -3.38
CA SER A 666 3.69 -29.26 -1.97
C SER A 666 4.82 -28.75 -1.11
N THR A 667 5.98 -28.40 -1.69
CA THR A 667 7.21 -28.05 -0.95
C THR A 667 7.87 -26.77 -1.44
N LEU A 668 7.54 -26.33 -2.66
CA LEU A 668 8.27 -25.29 -3.42
C LEU A 668 9.75 -25.60 -3.60
N ASN A 669 10.15 -26.86 -3.55
CA ASN A 669 11.45 -27.24 -4.04
C ASN A 669 11.50 -26.96 -5.55
N GLU A 670 12.51 -26.25 -5.99
CA GLU A 670 12.75 -26.02 -7.41
C GLU A 670 13.22 -27.30 -8.07
N ILE A 671 12.61 -27.68 -9.19
CA ILE A 671 12.98 -28.85 -9.98
C ILE A 671 13.54 -28.52 -11.37
N TYR A 672 13.37 -27.25 -11.81
CA TYR A 672 13.91 -26.73 -13.05
C TYR A 672 14.06 -25.20 -12.95
N PRO A 673 15.13 -24.58 -13.51
CA PRO A 673 16.26 -25.23 -14.21
C PRO A 673 17.24 -25.92 -13.26
N THR A 674 17.37 -25.48 -12.01
CA THR A 674 18.36 -26.02 -11.07
C THR A 674 17.65 -26.53 -9.81
N PRO A 675 17.72 -27.84 -9.53
CA PRO A 675 17.10 -28.37 -8.30
C PRO A 675 17.66 -27.70 -7.05
N ARG A 676 16.75 -27.14 -6.23
CA ARG A 676 17.08 -26.49 -4.96
C ARG A 676 15.96 -26.75 -3.94
N LYS A 677 16.32 -27.00 -2.71
CA LYS A 677 15.34 -27.05 -1.62
C LYS A 677 14.97 -25.65 -1.13
N LEU A 678 13.71 -25.46 -0.83
CA LEU A 678 13.25 -24.25 -0.16
C LEU A 678 13.74 -24.26 1.30
N ASN A 679 14.34 -23.16 1.75
CA ASN A 679 14.63 -22.97 3.17
C ASN A 679 13.37 -22.51 3.90
N THR A 680 12.91 -23.30 4.88
CA THR A 680 11.71 -23.07 5.68
C THR A 680 12.01 -22.68 7.13
N ASP A 681 13.29 -22.57 7.52
CA ASP A 681 13.72 -22.35 8.92
C ASP A 681 13.15 -21.05 9.51
N ALA A 682 12.86 -20.05 8.65
CA ALA A 682 12.34 -18.76 9.09
C ALA A 682 10.94 -18.84 9.73
N TRP A 683 10.14 -19.86 9.43
CA TRP A 683 8.75 -19.97 9.93
C TRP A 683 8.36 -21.35 10.40
N ARG A 684 9.02 -22.41 9.93
CA ARG A 684 8.71 -23.78 10.31
C ARG A 684 9.38 -24.09 11.64
N LYS A 685 8.65 -23.84 12.69
CA LYS A 685 8.96 -24.39 14.02
C LYS A 685 8.18 -25.67 14.20
N ASP A 686 8.77 -26.67 14.84
CA ASP A 686 8.02 -27.83 15.28
C ASP A 686 6.85 -27.33 16.13
N GLY A 687 5.65 -27.82 15.79
CA GLY A 687 4.47 -27.50 16.60
C GLY A 687 4.70 -27.93 18.05
N PRO A 688 3.97 -27.39 19.02
CA PRO A 688 4.11 -27.85 20.39
C PRO A 688 3.97 -29.38 20.41
N VAL A 689 4.88 -30.04 21.10
CA VAL A 689 4.74 -31.46 21.42
C VAL A 689 3.50 -31.60 22.28
N VAL A 690 2.38 -31.88 21.63
CA VAL A 690 1.08 -31.94 22.29
C VAL A 690 0.96 -33.28 22.98
N ASN A 691 1.51 -33.37 24.16
CA ASN A 691 0.91 -34.24 25.16
C ASN A 691 -0.21 -33.43 25.82
N THR A 692 -1.38 -33.45 25.24
CA THR A 692 -2.53 -32.73 25.79
C THR A 692 -3.07 -33.35 27.10
N GLY A 693 -2.39 -34.33 27.65
CA GLY A 693 -2.75 -34.89 28.95
C GLY A 693 -4.06 -35.67 28.98
N VAL A 694 -4.80 -35.74 27.90
CA VAL A 694 -5.94 -36.65 27.74
C VAL A 694 -5.40 -37.92 27.12
N LYS A 695 -5.08 -38.89 27.94
CA LYS A 695 -4.92 -40.26 27.47
C LYS A 695 -6.34 -40.80 27.26
N GLU A 696 -6.66 -41.19 26.04
CA GLU A 696 -7.81 -42.03 25.80
C GLU A 696 -7.70 -43.36 26.56
#